data_1c149d0ce09a818f14ba06d7db5b289e
#
_entry.id   1c149d0ce09a818f14ba06d7db5b289e
#
_cell.length_a   1.000
_cell.length_b   1.000
_cell.length_c   1.000
_cell.angle_alpha   90.00
_cell.angle_beta   90.00
_cell.angle_gamma   90.00
#
_symmetry.space_group_name_H-M   'P 1'
#
loop_
_entity.id
_entity.type
_entity.pdbx_description
1 polymer ?
#
loop_
_entity_poly.entity_id
_entity_poly.type
_entity_poly.pdbx_seq_one_letter_code
_entity_poly.pdbx_strand_id
1 'polypeptide(L)'
;MRFSLLLALIALSVQLRAQVVSVATARTQPEGATVTVRGVVTNGAEFGGALRFIQDPTAGIGLYNNNLPALTALQRGDSVEVTGAIDIFFNLTEIAVTSVTVISSNNPLPAPKLVNFTQGYAEAYEGQLVRFNNITFTTPGTFAGQTNYNISDGGNTGQARINGSSNIVGTPIPSSSLDIVGIMGQYNTTYQLLPRLLEDLIPVGNPPVFTTALKQSNIETTSFTVSFNTQNNGNTIIKYGLAPGNLNQTATDATQTTTHSVNLNGLTAGTVYFLKGYSISSSGDTSTSSVQAMATKSLSSGDIKIYFNRSVDNSVSTGTNAIYLDQALDDTLIAYIGRAKFTLDIAIYNVDNANNIITAINQAAASGVAVRVIGDDGITSTNWNNFSSSISKIKSPTGTEYGIMHNKMVIIDANSSNPNDPILWTGSANFTTDQIIIDAQDVIIFQDQSIARAALIEFNEMFGNTFGPYKIDNTPKEFLIGNKRVEMYFSPSDVVNTQIKNALLTADNSINYCVFAFTRTELAYAITDAYTAGASIVQGMVDDTASSSAVYNIIVGAVGTNNHRIFPLPYQLHHKYAIVDAFDVNSDPMVITGSFNWSNSATFRNDENTVIVHDATIANIYFQEFSQRFKDAGGTVVVSNEDIGTTPEQFLIYPNPATDRIYINASLNSPGAQITLLDLNGRVINLVECTQSITNTSMSTSDLPNGIYLMQLSSGKVNKTIKISVNH
;
A
#
# COMPACT_ATOMS: atom_id res chain seq x y z
N MET A 1 31.42 70.63 44.70
CA MET A 1 31.65 69.13 44.85
C MET A 1 30.29 68.49 45.08
N ARG A 2 29.70 67.88 44.03
CA ARG A 2 28.48 67.10 44.15
C ARG A 2 28.81 65.70 43.70
N PHE A 3 28.77 64.75 44.62
CA PHE A 3 28.92 63.29 44.33
C PHE A 3 27.56 62.75 43.86
N SER A 4 27.49 62.32 42.66
CA SER A 4 26.34 61.50 42.16
C SER A 4 26.60 60.02 42.37
N LEU A 5 25.80 59.42 43.21
CA LEU A 5 25.77 57.96 43.46
C LEU A 5 24.98 57.27 42.35
N LEU A 6 25.65 56.46 41.51
CA LEU A 6 25.03 55.64 40.49
C LEU A 6 24.67 54.28 41.10
N LEU A 7 23.36 54.04 41.36
CA LEU A 7 22.87 52.76 41.82
C LEU A 7 22.68 51.86 40.57
N ALA A 8 23.55 50.85 40.44
CA ALA A 8 23.40 49.80 39.44
C ALA A 8 22.38 48.75 39.96
N LEU A 9 21.16 48.74 39.42
CA LEU A 9 20.21 47.65 39.62
C LEU A 9 20.64 46.42 38.78
N ILE A 10 21.21 45.43 39.44
CA ILE A 10 21.38 44.11 38.84
C ILE A 10 20.01 43.42 38.89
N ALA A 11 19.31 43.36 37.78
CA ALA A 11 18.12 42.55 37.61
C ALA A 11 18.56 41.08 37.53
N LEU A 12 18.48 40.37 38.64
CA LEU A 12 18.63 38.93 38.69
C LEU A 12 17.37 38.30 38.10
N SER A 13 17.38 37.93 36.82
CA SER A 13 16.31 37.15 36.22
C SER A 13 16.38 35.72 36.79
N VAL A 14 15.65 35.49 37.86
CA VAL A 14 15.36 34.16 38.35
C VAL A 14 14.46 33.52 37.27
N GLN A 15 15.02 32.70 36.42
CA GLN A 15 14.21 31.81 35.60
C GLN A 15 13.55 30.83 36.58
N LEU A 16 12.29 31.03 36.89
CA LEU A 16 11.45 30.01 37.51
C LEU A 16 11.35 28.85 36.53
N ARG A 17 12.23 27.89 36.72
CA ARG A 17 12.00 26.57 36.09
C ARG A 17 10.76 25.98 36.74
N ALA A 18 9.76 25.59 35.94
CA ALA A 18 8.62 24.84 36.46
C ALA A 18 9.16 23.61 37.22
N GLN A 19 8.66 23.42 38.43
CA GLN A 19 9.08 22.28 39.26
C GLN A 19 8.69 20.99 38.54
N VAL A 20 9.64 20.06 38.38
CA VAL A 20 9.35 18.72 37.85
C VAL A 20 8.46 17.99 38.84
N VAL A 21 7.29 17.59 38.39
CA VAL A 21 6.33 16.79 39.17
C VAL A 21 6.26 15.36 38.67
N SER A 22 5.72 14.43 39.47
CA SER A 22 5.46 13.08 39.01
C SER A 22 4.36 13.06 37.96
N VAL A 23 4.36 12.06 37.07
CA VAL A 23 3.29 11.87 36.07
C VAL A 23 1.93 11.74 36.74
N ALA A 24 1.82 11.00 37.87
CA ALA A 24 0.55 10.92 38.63
C ALA A 24 0.10 12.29 39.12
N THR A 25 1.00 13.16 39.60
CA THR A 25 0.64 14.53 40.00
C THR A 25 0.21 15.38 38.82
N ALA A 26 0.90 15.27 37.68
CA ALA A 26 0.54 16.00 36.47
C ALA A 26 -0.88 15.63 36.00
N ARG A 27 -1.25 14.34 36.00
CA ARG A 27 -2.59 13.86 35.63
C ARG A 27 -3.71 14.41 36.50
N THR A 28 -3.44 14.87 37.72
CA THR A 28 -4.45 15.47 38.59
C THR A 28 -4.61 16.97 38.39
N GLN A 29 -3.80 17.58 37.55
CA GLN A 29 -3.92 19.03 37.28
C GLN A 29 -5.09 19.31 36.35
N PRO A 30 -5.74 20.46 36.46
CA PRO A 30 -6.82 20.85 35.56
C PRO A 30 -6.30 21.05 34.14
N GLU A 31 -7.17 20.86 33.17
CA GLU A 31 -6.91 21.19 31.76
C GLU A 31 -6.38 22.61 31.59
N GLY A 32 -5.37 22.80 30.75
CA GLY A 32 -4.64 24.05 30.55
C GLY A 32 -3.52 24.34 31.57
N ALA A 33 -3.41 23.57 32.65
CA ALA A 33 -2.31 23.74 33.62
C ALA A 33 -0.96 23.34 33.02
N THR A 34 0.02 24.22 33.13
CA THR A 34 1.38 23.93 32.65
C THR A 34 2.11 23.05 33.67
N VAL A 35 2.65 21.93 33.19
CA VAL A 35 3.41 20.96 33.98
C VAL A 35 4.77 20.69 33.35
N THR A 36 5.73 20.28 34.18
CA THR A 36 6.99 19.66 33.71
C THR A 36 7.10 18.30 34.35
N VAL A 37 7.29 17.26 33.54
CA VAL A 37 7.38 15.86 33.96
C VAL A 37 8.63 15.20 33.40
N ARG A 38 9.05 14.10 34.03
CA ARG A 38 10.08 13.20 33.48
C ARG A 38 9.53 11.79 33.37
N GLY A 39 9.95 11.08 32.35
CA GLY A 39 9.55 9.68 32.15
C GLY A 39 10.34 9.03 31.02
N VAL A 40 10.14 7.72 30.88
CA VAL A 40 10.69 6.93 29.78
C VAL A 40 9.62 6.82 28.68
N VAL A 41 10.02 7.11 27.46
CA VAL A 41 9.16 7.00 26.27
C VAL A 41 8.86 5.52 26.00
N THR A 42 7.57 5.17 25.93
CA THR A 42 7.11 3.78 25.83
C THR A 42 6.71 3.37 24.42
N ASN A 43 6.53 4.32 23.48
CA ASN A 43 6.30 4.05 22.04
C ASN A 43 7.17 4.98 21.19
N GLY A 44 7.46 4.53 19.96
CA GLY A 44 8.04 5.34 18.90
C GLY A 44 6.97 5.87 17.95
N ALA A 45 7.17 5.67 16.63
CA ALA A 45 6.26 6.12 15.58
C ALA A 45 5.08 5.16 15.33
N GLU A 46 4.96 4.09 16.10
CA GLU A 46 4.00 2.99 15.87
C GLU A 46 2.53 3.46 15.92
N PHE A 47 2.26 4.54 16.66
CA PHE A 47 0.91 5.13 16.74
C PHE A 47 0.67 6.26 15.73
N GLY A 48 1.65 6.47 14.83
CA GLY A 48 1.64 7.56 13.83
C GLY A 48 2.11 8.90 14.42
N GLY A 49 2.44 9.83 13.54
CA GLY A 49 2.68 11.25 13.78
C GLY A 49 3.31 11.63 15.13
N ALA A 50 2.61 12.45 15.87
CA ALA A 50 3.09 13.16 17.06
C ALA A 50 2.68 12.55 18.40
N LEU A 51 1.94 11.43 18.42
CA LEU A 51 1.52 10.81 19.68
C LEU A 51 2.66 9.96 20.26
N ARG A 52 3.11 10.34 21.45
CA ARG A 52 4.04 9.57 22.29
C ARG A 52 3.42 9.36 23.66
N PHE A 53 3.88 8.34 24.36
CA PHE A 53 3.57 8.12 25.77
C PHE A 53 4.86 8.07 26.56
N ILE A 54 4.84 8.67 27.74
CA ILE A 54 5.90 8.49 28.74
C ILE A 54 5.31 7.85 29.99
N GLN A 55 6.16 7.12 30.69
CA GLN A 55 5.81 6.52 31.97
C GLN A 55 6.93 6.76 32.96
N ASP A 56 6.55 7.12 34.20
CA ASP A 56 7.41 7.13 35.37
C ASP A 56 6.97 6.01 36.35
N PRO A 57 7.63 5.84 37.52
CA PRO A 57 7.18 4.85 38.49
C PRO A 57 5.75 5.05 39.03
N THR A 58 5.15 6.22 38.84
CA THR A 58 3.87 6.60 39.42
C THR A 58 2.70 6.41 38.46
N ALA A 59 2.85 6.79 37.18
CA ALA A 59 1.79 6.73 36.15
C ALA A 59 2.36 6.84 34.73
N GLY A 60 1.48 6.75 33.72
CA GLY A 60 1.76 7.08 32.33
C GLY A 60 0.93 8.27 31.85
N ILE A 61 1.35 8.96 30.79
CA ILE A 61 0.62 10.09 30.18
C ILE A 61 0.95 10.21 28.70
N GLY A 62 -0.06 10.63 27.88
CA GLY A 62 0.09 10.97 26.49
C GLY A 62 0.89 12.28 26.30
N LEU A 63 1.59 12.39 25.17
CA LEU A 63 2.31 13.58 24.72
C LEU A 63 1.89 13.88 23.29
N TYR A 64 1.47 15.09 23.00
CA TYR A 64 1.03 15.43 21.66
C TYR A 64 1.51 16.82 21.22
N ASN A 65 2.07 16.93 20.02
CA ASN A 65 2.28 18.17 19.27
C ASN A 65 2.75 17.86 17.84
N ASN A 66 1.91 18.11 16.83
CA ASN A 66 2.23 17.88 15.42
C ASN A 66 3.36 18.79 14.87
N ASN A 67 3.62 19.93 15.51
CA ASN A 67 4.54 20.95 15.03
C ASN A 67 5.87 20.96 15.80
N LEU A 68 6.16 19.94 16.60
CA LEU A 68 7.38 19.87 17.40
C LEU A 68 8.27 18.68 16.94
N PRO A 69 9.24 18.92 16.04
CA PRO A 69 10.13 17.85 15.54
C PRO A 69 10.86 17.06 16.63
N ALA A 70 11.22 17.73 17.73
CA ALA A 70 11.86 17.06 18.86
C ALA A 70 10.97 16.02 19.54
N LEU A 71 9.65 16.16 19.50
CA LEU A 71 8.70 15.16 20.01
C LEU A 71 8.55 13.99 19.03
N THR A 72 8.42 14.27 17.74
CA THR A 72 8.25 13.23 16.72
C THR A 72 9.51 12.36 16.55
N ALA A 73 10.68 12.89 16.86
CA ALA A 73 11.95 12.18 16.81
C ALA A 73 12.19 11.22 17.99
N LEU A 74 11.38 11.29 19.06
CA LEU A 74 11.56 10.43 20.24
C LEU A 74 11.39 8.95 19.90
N GLN A 75 12.29 8.15 20.49
CA GLN A 75 12.32 6.71 20.36
C GLN A 75 11.96 6.02 21.68
N ARG A 76 11.52 4.79 21.63
CA ARG A 76 11.30 3.95 22.80
C ARG A 76 12.60 3.85 23.63
N GLY A 77 12.49 4.04 24.93
CA GLY A 77 13.63 4.01 25.84
C GLY A 77 14.36 5.35 25.96
N ASP A 78 13.89 6.43 25.32
CA ASP A 78 14.37 7.77 25.63
C ASP A 78 13.83 8.18 27.01
N SER A 79 14.73 8.61 27.90
CA SER A 79 14.36 9.31 29.11
C SER A 79 14.29 10.79 28.81
N VAL A 80 13.14 11.40 29.08
CA VAL A 80 12.87 12.77 28.65
C VAL A 80 12.35 13.66 29.79
N GLU A 81 12.63 14.96 29.69
CA GLU A 81 11.94 16.01 30.43
C GLU A 81 11.02 16.74 29.47
N VAL A 82 9.75 16.83 29.80
CA VAL A 82 8.69 17.38 28.95
C VAL A 82 7.97 18.48 29.69
N THR A 83 7.78 19.63 29.03
CA THR A 83 6.95 20.74 29.53
C THR A 83 5.84 21.00 28.54
N GLY A 84 4.62 21.23 29.06
CA GLY A 84 3.45 21.56 28.26
C GLY A 84 2.22 21.76 29.12
N ALA A 85 1.08 22.04 28.50
CA ALA A 85 -0.18 22.17 29.19
C ALA A 85 -0.91 20.83 29.23
N ILE A 86 -1.60 20.53 30.33
CA ILE A 86 -2.52 19.38 30.38
C ILE A 86 -3.64 19.63 29.38
N ASP A 87 -3.91 18.63 28.58
CA ASP A 87 -4.99 18.60 27.58
C ASP A 87 -5.78 17.29 27.70
N ILE A 88 -7.05 17.35 27.34
CA ILE A 88 -7.95 16.17 27.40
C ILE A 88 -8.51 15.98 25.99
N PHE A 89 -7.90 15.06 25.24
CA PHE A 89 -8.32 14.73 23.89
C PHE A 89 -9.16 13.46 23.85
N PHE A 90 -10.46 13.58 23.58
CA PHE A 90 -11.43 12.50 23.65
C PHE A 90 -11.33 11.66 24.95
N ASN A 91 -11.21 12.33 26.06
CA ASN A 91 -11.00 11.79 27.41
C ASN A 91 -9.63 11.15 27.69
N LEU A 92 -8.72 11.07 26.70
CA LEU A 92 -7.34 10.73 26.96
C LEU A 92 -6.63 11.93 27.60
N THR A 93 -6.02 11.74 28.76
CA THR A 93 -5.20 12.76 29.41
C THR A 93 -3.82 12.83 28.74
N GLU A 94 -3.49 13.98 28.17
CA GLU A 94 -2.20 14.20 27.51
C GLU A 94 -1.58 15.55 27.88
N ILE A 95 -0.33 15.73 27.50
CA ILE A 95 0.35 17.02 27.57
C ILE A 95 0.44 17.59 26.15
N ALA A 96 -0.15 18.76 25.92
CA ALA A 96 0.12 19.58 24.74
C ALA A 96 1.54 20.15 24.86
N VAL A 97 2.51 19.44 24.27
CA VAL A 97 3.95 19.65 24.53
C VAL A 97 4.43 20.95 23.93
N THR A 98 5.10 21.79 24.73
CA THR A 98 5.77 23.02 24.28
C THR A 98 7.29 22.85 24.18
N SER A 99 7.88 21.99 25.02
CA SER A 99 9.29 21.65 24.93
C SER A 99 9.56 20.23 25.40
N VAL A 100 10.55 19.59 24.79
CA VAL A 100 11.05 18.27 25.18
C VAL A 100 12.57 18.27 25.13
N THR A 101 13.18 17.63 26.12
CA THR A 101 14.65 17.44 26.22
C THR A 101 14.91 15.97 26.48
N VAL A 102 15.69 15.31 25.61
CA VAL A 102 16.17 13.94 25.85
C VAL A 102 17.31 14.02 26.88
N ILE A 103 17.12 13.30 27.98
CA ILE A 103 18.11 13.22 29.08
C ILE A 103 19.09 12.09 28.76
N SER A 104 18.58 10.93 28.33
CA SER A 104 19.36 9.76 27.91
C SER A 104 18.52 8.88 26.99
N SER A 105 19.18 8.04 26.19
CA SER A 105 18.53 7.11 25.27
C SER A 105 18.91 5.65 25.61
N ASN A 106 18.16 4.70 25.00
CA ASN A 106 18.34 3.26 25.21
C ASN A 106 18.14 2.81 26.67
N ASN A 107 17.30 3.50 27.43
CA ASN A 107 16.93 3.07 28.76
C ASN A 107 15.96 1.85 28.69
N PRO A 108 16.01 0.95 29.69
CA PRO A 108 15.01 -0.11 29.80
C PRO A 108 13.61 0.47 29.86
N LEU A 109 12.67 -0.14 29.15
CA LEU A 109 11.26 0.22 29.27
C LEU A 109 10.72 -0.13 30.64
N PRO A 110 9.74 0.60 31.18
CA PRO A 110 9.00 0.18 32.34
C PRO A 110 8.42 -1.23 32.15
N ALA A 111 8.54 -2.08 33.17
CA ALA A 111 7.94 -3.41 33.12
C ALA A 111 6.41 -3.30 32.95
N PRO A 112 5.79 -4.03 32.00
CA PRO A 112 4.35 -4.02 31.83
C PRO A 112 3.63 -4.51 33.10
N LYS A 113 2.65 -3.76 33.58
CA LYS A 113 1.85 -4.17 34.74
C LYS A 113 0.89 -5.29 34.33
N LEU A 114 0.96 -6.43 35.01
CA LEU A 114 0.00 -7.51 34.80
C LEU A 114 -1.38 -7.08 35.33
N VAL A 115 -2.39 -7.13 34.48
CA VAL A 115 -3.77 -6.73 34.76
C VAL A 115 -4.76 -7.72 34.17
N ASN A 116 -5.97 -7.76 34.71
CA ASN A 116 -7.13 -8.40 34.09
C ASN A 116 -8.06 -7.33 33.45
N PHE A 117 -9.11 -7.74 32.77
CA PHE A 117 -10.01 -6.80 32.07
C PHE A 117 -10.67 -5.79 33.01
N THR A 118 -11.06 -6.20 34.22
CA THR A 118 -11.70 -5.29 35.20
C THR A 118 -10.71 -4.22 35.69
N GLN A 119 -9.45 -4.59 35.85
CA GLN A 119 -8.42 -3.68 36.37
C GLN A 119 -7.86 -2.79 35.26
N GLY A 120 -7.47 -3.38 34.12
CA GLY A 120 -6.69 -2.73 33.08
C GLY A 120 -7.47 -1.67 32.28
N TYR A 121 -8.76 -1.89 32.06
CA TYR A 121 -9.63 -0.95 31.36
C TYR A 121 -10.19 0.13 32.30
N ALA A 122 -9.30 0.89 32.94
CA ALA A 122 -9.64 1.90 33.93
C ALA A 122 -8.63 3.05 33.90
N GLU A 123 -9.07 4.22 34.33
CA GLU A 123 -8.29 5.47 34.42
C GLU A 123 -6.94 5.30 35.12
N ALA A 124 -6.88 4.43 36.13
CA ALA A 124 -5.68 4.16 36.89
C ALA A 124 -4.53 3.58 36.05
N TYR A 125 -4.81 3.02 34.87
CA TYR A 125 -3.83 2.41 33.97
C TYR A 125 -3.66 3.18 32.67
N GLU A 126 -4.44 4.22 32.43
CA GLU A 126 -4.32 5.04 31.22
C GLU A 126 -2.88 5.59 31.07
N GLY A 127 -2.36 5.52 29.86
CA GLY A 127 -0.99 5.92 29.52
C GLY A 127 0.09 4.93 29.94
N GLN A 128 -0.22 3.89 30.71
CA GLN A 128 0.74 2.93 31.22
C GLN A 128 0.86 1.69 30.33
N LEU A 129 2.06 1.11 30.37
CA LEU A 129 2.33 -0.19 29.75
C LEU A 129 1.73 -1.29 30.62
N VAL A 130 0.81 -2.08 30.05
CA VAL A 130 0.12 -3.18 30.72
C VAL A 130 0.28 -4.49 29.95
N ARG A 131 0.06 -5.62 30.62
CA ARG A 131 0.02 -6.96 30.06
C ARG A 131 -1.25 -7.67 30.46
N PHE A 132 -1.94 -8.25 29.50
CA PHE A 132 -3.04 -9.18 29.70
C PHE A 132 -2.59 -10.59 29.31
N ASN A 133 -2.88 -11.58 30.11
CA ASN A 133 -2.49 -12.97 29.86
C ASN A 133 -3.66 -13.81 29.33
N ASN A 134 -3.35 -14.81 28.50
CA ASN A 134 -4.30 -15.78 27.92
C ASN A 134 -5.46 -15.14 27.15
N ILE A 135 -5.16 -14.17 26.33
CA ILE A 135 -6.14 -13.40 25.54
C ILE A 135 -6.27 -13.98 24.13
N THR A 136 -7.48 -14.04 23.62
CA THR A 136 -7.78 -14.39 22.24
C THR A 136 -8.46 -13.21 21.51
N PHE A 137 -8.15 -13.02 20.24
CA PHE A 137 -8.93 -12.16 19.36
C PHE A 137 -10.21 -12.88 18.95
N THR A 138 -11.36 -12.21 19.01
CA THR A 138 -12.65 -12.84 18.72
C THR A 138 -13.01 -12.89 17.25
N THR A 139 -12.31 -12.11 16.41
CA THR A 139 -12.53 -12.03 14.97
C THR A 139 -11.30 -12.55 14.24
N PRO A 140 -11.40 -13.54 13.34
CA PRO A 140 -10.29 -13.97 12.50
C PRO A 140 -10.05 -12.99 11.37
N GLY A 141 -8.92 -13.11 10.68
CA GLY A 141 -8.58 -12.30 9.50
C GLY A 141 -7.16 -11.80 9.52
N THR A 142 -6.96 -10.62 8.96
CA THR A 142 -5.69 -9.89 8.92
C THR A 142 -5.87 -8.56 9.65
N PHE A 143 -4.85 -8.14 10.39
CA PHE A 143 -4.91 -6.88 11.09
C PHE A 143 -4.90 -5.70 10.12
N ALA A 144 -5.95 -4.89 10.16
CA ALA A 144 -6.02 -3.59 9.49
C ALA A 144 -5.56 -2.47 10.42
N GLY A 145 -4.96 -1.43 9.86
CA GLY A 145 -4.60 -0.23 10.62
C GLY A 145 -5.82 0.62 11.01
N GLN A 146 -5.66 1.41 12.07
CA GLN A 146 -6.72 2.28 12.63
C GLN A 146 -8.01 1.53 13.03
N THR A 147 -7.89 0.24 13.38
CA THR A 147 -9.03 -0.66 13.62
C THR A 147 -9.05 -1.17 15.05
N ASN A 148 -10.27 -1.27 15.62
CA ASN A 148 -10.51 -1.84 16.92
C ASN A 148 -10.89 -3.32 16.80
N TYR A 149 -10.25 -4.16 17.60
CA TYR A 149 -10.50 -5.60 17.66
C TYR A 149 -10.99 -5.98 19.04
N ASN A 150 -12.03 -6.79 19.09
CA ASN A 150 -12.48 -7.34 20.36
C ASN A 150 -11.54 -8.48 20.80
N ILE A 151 -11.15 -8.43 22.06
CA ILE A 151 -10.30 -9.44 22.70
C ILE A 151 -11.01 -10.01 23.94
N SER A 152 -10.72 -11.26 24.28
CA SER A 152 -11.38 -11.96 25.38
C SER A 152 -10.42 -12.87 26.14
N ASP A 153 -10.66 -13.02 27.47
CA ASP A 153 -10.05 -14.03 28.33
C ASP A 153 -10.94 -15.28 28.51
N GLY A 154 -12.04 -15.37 27.74
CA GLY A 154 -13.05 -16.42 27.84
C GLY A 154 -14.22 -16.06 28.75
N GLY A 155 -14.09 -15.08 29.61
CA GLY A 155 -15.15 -14.62 30.53
C GLY A 155 -15.52 -13.14 30.36
N ASN A 156 -14.51 -12.34 30.04
CA ASN A 156 -14.62 -10.90 29.85
C ASN A 156 -14.16 -10.51 28.45
N THR A 157 -14.57 -9.33 28.00
CA THR A 157 -14.19 -8.76 26.71
C THR A 157 -13.64 -7.35 26.87
N GLY A 158 -12.72 -6.98 26.01
CA GLY A 158 -12.15 -5.63 25.89
C GLY A 158 -11.82 -5.31 24.45
N GLN A 159 -11.23 -4.14 24.22
CA GLN A 159 -10.80 -3.72 22.90
C GLN A 159 -9.28 -3.57 22.83
N ALA A 160 -8.68 -4.09 21.76
CA ALA A 160 -7.33 -3.72 21.32
C ALA A 160 -7.46 -2.87 20.05
N ARG A 161 -6.72 -1.76 19.96
CA ARG A 161 -6.67 -0.93 18.77
C ARG A 161 -5.32 -1.08 18.09
N ILE A 162 -5.34 -1.44 16.81
CA ILE A 162 -4.13 -1.53 15.98
C ILE A 162 -3.99 -0.23 15.20
N ASN A 163 -2.89 0.47 15.43
CA ASN A 163 -2.60 1.73 14.76
C ASN A 163 -1.95 1.49 13.39
N GLY A 164 -2.17 2.43 12.44
CA GLY A 164 -1.81 2.23 11.04
C GLY A 164 -0.30 2.14 10.75
N SER A 165 0.53 2.67 11.65
CA SER A 165 2.00 2.65 11.50
C SER A 165 2.67 1.48 12.25
N SER A 166 1.90 0.62 12.90
CA SER A 166 2.42 -0.57 13.58
C SER A 166 2.76 -1.67 12.56
N ASN A 167 3.83 -2.44 12.83
CA ASN A 167 4.19 -3.63 12.05
C ASN A 167 3.23 -4.83 12.26
N ILE A 168 2.22 -4.67 13.10
CA ILE A 168 1.10 -5.62 13.27
C ILE A 168 0.19 -5.57 12.03
N VAL A 169 0.07 -4.42 11.39
CA VAL A 169 -0.81 -4.24 10.21
C VAL A 169 -0.37 -5.16 9.07
N GLY A 170 -1.34 -5.87 8.48
CA GLY A 170 -1.09 -6.82 7.40
C GLY A 170 -0.69 -8.21 7.87
N THR A 171 -0.51 -8.46 9.19
CA THR A 171 -0.26 -9.80 9.70
C THR A 171 -1.57 -10.54 10.03
N PRO A 172 -1.59 -11.88 9.96
CA PRO A 172 -2.75 -12.65 10.35
C PRO A 172 -3.12 -12.46 11.83
N ILE A 173 -4.42 -12.40 12.13
CA ILE A 173 -4.90 -12.38 13.50
C ILE A 173 -4.71 -13.76 14.11
N PRO A 174 -3.93 -13.92 15.21
CA PRO A 174 -3.67 -15.20 15.82
C PRO A 174 -4.96 -15.86 16.33
N SER A 175 -5.12 -17.15 16.02
CA SER A 175 -6.25 -17.97 16.49
C SER A 175 -5.99 -18.64 17.85
N SER A 176 -4.73 -18.63 18.31
CA SER A 176 -4.31 -19.16 19.62
C SER A 176 -4.32 -18.08 20.70
N SER A 177 -4.28 -18.52 21.97
CA SER A 177 -4.15 -17.60 23.11
C SER A 177 -2.81 -16.88 23.11
N LEU A 178 -2.84 -15.63 23.48
CA LEU A 178 -1.70 -14.73 23.57
C LEU A 178 -1.63 -14.07 24.94
N ASP A 179 -0.44 -13.70 25.35
CA ASP A 179 -0.26 -12.62 26.30
C ASP A 179 -0.04 -11.34 25.51
N ILE A 180 -0.83 -10.29 25.76
CA ILE A 180 -0.78 -9.06 24.99
C ILE A 180 -0.22 -7.94 25.86
N VAL A 181 0.87 -7.32 25.39
CA VAL A 181 1.43 -6.10 25.96
C VAL A 181 0.94 -4.91 25.16
N GLY A 182 0.67 -3.79 25.82
CA GLY A 182 0.29 -2.55 25.13
C GLY A 182 0.19 -1.38 26.09
N ILE A 183 0.02 -0.19 25.53
CA ILE A 183 -0.29 1.01 26.32
C ILE A 183 -1.80 1.09 26.46
N MET A 184 -2.30 1.36 27.66
CA MET A 184 -3.72 1.61 27.84
C MET A 184 -4.07 3.03 27.39
N GLY A 185 -4.86 3.15 26.34
CA GLY A 185 -5.39 4.43 25.84
C GLY A 185 -6.86 4.58 26.13
N GLN A 186 -7.40 5.77 25.87
CA GLN A 186 -8.82 6.05 25.96
C GLN A 186 -9.32 6.81 24.72
N TYR A 187 -10.51 6.49 24.28
CA TYR A 187 -11.22 7.25 23.24
C TYR A 187 -12.69 7.39 23.67
N ASN A 188 -13.12 8.60 23.98
CA ASN A 188 -14.40 8.89 24.64
C ASN A 188 -14.55 8.08 25.94
N THR A 189 -15.58 7.26 26.03
CA THR A 189 -15.86 6.42 27.21
C THR A 189 -15.21 5.04 27.16
N THR A 190 -14.45 4.74 26.10
CA THR A 190 -13.90 3.41 25.84
C THR A 190 -12.39 3.39 26.06
N TYR A 191 -11.92 2.57 26.99
CA TYR A 191 -10.51 2.24 27.11
C TYR A 191 -10.11 1.23 26.03
N GLN A 192 -8.90 1.37 25.50
CA GLN A 192 -8.38 0.53 24.42
C GLN A 192 -6.93 0.14 24.74
N LEU A 193 -6.64 -1.14 24.62
CA LEU A 193 -5.25 -1.61 24.66
C LEU A 193 -4.59 -1.27 23.31
N LEU A 194 -3.43 -0.62 23.34
CA LEU A 194 -2.67 -0.21 22.17
C LEU A 194 -1.38 -1.04 22.08
N PRO A 195 -1.39 -2.24 21.47
CA PRO A 195 -0.17 -2.95 21.14
C PRO A 195 0.67 -2.12 20.18
N ARG A 196 1.97 -2.06 20.39
CA ARG A 196 2.89 -1.22 19.61
C ARG A 196 3.44 -1.96 18.42
N LEU A 197 3.90 -3.19 18.65
CA LEU A 197 4.59 -4.03 17.70
C LEU A 197 4.10 -5.47 17.74
N LEU A 198 4.47 -6.26 16.73
CA LEU A 198 4.14 -7.68 16.67
C LEU A 198 4.67 -8.46 17.88
N GLU A 199 5.81 -8.06 18.43
CA GLU A 199 6.42 -8.64 19.63
C GLU A 199 5.62 -8.41 20.92
N ASP A 200 4.67 -7.48 20.90
CA ASP A 200 3.73 -7.27 22.00
C ASP A 200 2.59 -8.34 22.02
N LEU A 201 2.45 -9.14 20.96
CA LEU A 201 1.54 -10.27 20.84
C LEU A 201 2.29 -11.57 21.13
N ILE A 202 2.39 -11.96 22.41
CA ILE A 202 3.24 -13.06 22.90
C ILE A 202 2.44 -14.36 22.94
N PRO A 203 2.73 -15.38 22.11
CA PRO A 203 1.99 -16.64 22.13
C PRO A 203 2.07 -17.36 23.45
N VAL A 204 0.97 -17.96 23.90
CA VAL A 204 0.95 -18.84 25.07
C VAL A 204 1.22 -20.27 24.63
N GLY A 205 2.20 -20.93 25.22
CA GLY A 205 2.72 -22.23 24.77
C GLY A 205 3.74 -22.08 23.65
N ASN A 206 3.76 -23.02 22.71
CA ASN A 206 4.65 -23.00 21.55
C ASN A 206 3.87 -23.26 20.22
N PRO A 207 2.68 -22.64 20.01
CA PRO A 207 1.93 -22.83 18.78
C PRO A 207 2.68 -22.23 17.58
N PRO A 208 2.52 -22.78 16.38
CA PRO A 208 3.10 -22.25 15.16
C PRO A 208 2.24 -21.07 14.63
N VAL A 209 2.28 -19.94 15.33
CA VAL A 209 1.48 -18.75 15.01
C VAL A 209 1.87 -18.20 13.65
N PHE A 210 0.88 -17.96 12.79
CA PHE A 210 1.09 -17.37 11.47
C PHE A 210 1.63 -15.94 11.60
N THR A 211 2.77 -15.67 10.97
CA THR A 211 3.40 -14.33 10.90
C THR A 211 3.18 -13.66 9.55
N THR A 212 2.73 -14.42 8.54
CA THR A 212 2.32 -13.91 7.23
C THR A 212 0.97 -14.49 6.84
N ALA A 213 0.21 -13.77 5.99
CA ALA A 213 -0.92 -14.33 5.26
C ALA A 213 -0.44 -15.47 4.34
N LEU A 214 -1.39 -16.28 3.84
CA LEU A 214 -1.09 -17.23 2.77
C LEU A 214 -0.71 -16.43 1.51
N LYS A 215 0.41 -16.80 0.88
CA LYS A 215 0.88 -16.19 -0.37
C LYS A 215 0.78 -17.20 -1.50
N GLN A 216 0.31 -16.73 -2.65
CA GLN A 216 0.27 -17.49 -3.89
C GLN A 216 1.51 -17.22 -4.74
N SER A 217 2.04 -18.23 -5.38
CA SER A 217 3.13 -18.13 -6.37
C SER A 217 3.06 -19.28 -7.36
N ASN A 218 3.89 -19.25 -8.41
CA ASN A 218 3.94 -20.26 -9.47
C ASN A 218 2.54 -20.61 -10.00
N ILE A 219 1.80 -19.56 -10.40
CA ILE A 219 0.42 -19.67 -10.84
C ILE A 219 0.37 -20.30 -12.23
N GLU A 220 -0.23 -21.49 -12.31
CA GLU A 220 -0.43 -22.23 -13.53
C GLU A 220 -1.92 -22.57 -13.76
N THR A 221 -2.26 -23.14 -14.91
CA THR A 221 -3.65 -23.48 -15.24
C THR A 221 -4.22 -24.57 -14.34
N THR A 222 -3.38 -25.47 -13.82
CA THR A 222 -3.81 -26.64 -13.02
C THR A 222 -3.13 -26.73 -11.67
N SER A 223 -2.34 -25.73 -11.30
CA SER A 223 -1.61 -25.71 -10.02
C SER A 223 -1.20 -24.31 -9.60
N PHE A 224 -0.90 -24.16 -8.32
CA PHE A 224 -0.13 -23.04 -7.78
C PHE A 224 0.50 -23.44 -6.44
N THR A 225 1.52 -22.71 -6.03
CA THR A 225 2.18 -22.88 -4.75
C THR A 225 1.58 -21.95 -3.71
N VAL A 226 1.31 -22.48 -2.51
CA VAL A 226 0.89 -21.70 -1.34
C VAL A 226 2.03 -21.70 -0.33
N SER A 227 2.42 -20.52 0.14
CA SER A 227 3.45 -20.36 1.16
C SER A 227 2.99 -19.43 2.29
N PHE A 228 3.56 -19.64 3.48
CA PHE A 228 3.37 -18.79 4.66
C PHE A 228 4.49 -19.00 5.67
N ASN A 229 4.61 -18.11 6.63
CA ASN A 229 5.57 -18.24 7.73
C ASN A 229 4.84 -18.34 9.07
N THR A 230 5.49 -19.05 10.02
CA THR A 230 5.04 -19.14 11.40
C THR A 230 6.15 -18.74 12.36
N GLN A 231 5.80 -18.33 13.57
CA GLN A 231 6.75 -17.95 14.61
C GLN A 231 7.51 -19.16 15.16
N ASN A 232 6.81 -20.29 15.33
CA ASN A 232 7.37 -21.55 15.84
C ASN A 232 7.19 -22.66 14.82
N ASN A 233 7.97 -23.73 14.94
CA ASN A 233 7.91 -24.87 14.03
C ASN A 233 6.55 -25.55 14.08
N GLY A 234 6.01 -25.85 12.92
CA GLY A 234 4.82 -26.65 12.71
C GLY A 234 4.84 -27.35 11.35
N ASN A 235 3.90 -28.25 11.12
CA ASN A 235 3.69 -28.86 9.79
C ASN A 235 2.90 -27.90 8.89
N THR A 236 2.80 -28.23 7.59
CA THR A 236 2.03 -27.47 6.60
C THR A 236 0.77 -28.24 6.23
N ILE A 237 -0.40 -27.62 6.41
CA ILE A 237 -1.68 -28.18 5.96
C ILE A 237 -2.47 -27.06 5.29
N ILE A 238 -2.86 -27.25 4.03
CA ILE A 238 -3.77 -26.37 3.32
C ILE A 238 -5.05 -27.14 3.01
N LYS A 239 -6.18 -26.69 3.59
CA LYS A 239 -7.51 -27.13 3.18
C LYS A 239 -8.07 -26.15 2.16
N TYR A 240 -8.64 -26.68 1.07
CA TYR A 240 -9.14 -25.83 -0.01
C TYR A 240 -10.38 -26.43 -0.69
N GLY A 241 -11.11 -25.57 -1.41
CA GLY A 241 -12.33 -25.92 -2.11
C GLY A 241 -12.92 -24.76 -2.92
N LEU A 242 -14.07 -24.96 -3.53
CA LEU A 242 -14.72 -23.99 -4.41
C LEU A 242 -15.64 -22.99 -3.67
N ALA A 243 -15.81 -23.16 -2.35
CA ALA A 243 -16.61 -22.25 -1.54
C ALA A 243 -15.97 -22.09 -0.16
N PRO A 244 -16.05 -20.90 0.47
CA PRO A 244 -15.38 -20.63 1.76
C PRO A 244 -15.86 -21.54 2.88
N GLY A 245 -17.12 -22.02 2.83
CA GLY A 245 -17.71 -22.95 3.81
C GLY A 245 -17.49 -24.43 3.49
N ASN A 246 -16.85 -24.78 2.35
CA ASN A 246 -16.64 -26.15 1.91
C ASN A 246 -15.22 -26.39 1.37
N LEU A 247 -14.27 -26.53 2.30
CA LEU A 247 -12.85 -26.79 2.01
C LEU A 247 -12.59 -28.30 2.08
N ASN A 248 -13.04 -29.04 1.06
CA ASN A 248 -13.10 -30.51 1.04
C ASN A 248 -11.84 -31.21 0.50
N GLN A 249 -10.86 -30.45 0.04
CA GLN A 249 -9.56 -30.95 -0.43
C GLN A 249 -8.45 -30.54 0.55
N THR A 250 -7.34 -31.30 0.55
CA THR A 250 -6.23 -31.05 1.46
C THR A 250 -4.89 -31.33 0.79
N ALA A 251 -3.94 -30.41 0.97
CA ALA A 251 -2.53 -30.60 0.65
C ALA A 251 -1.69 -30.49 1.92
N THR A 252 -0.66 -31.32 2.10
CA THR A 252 0.11 -31.39 3.35
C THR A 252 1.59 -31.59 3.10
N ASP A 253 2.41 -31.03 4.01
CA ASP A 253 3.81 -31.39 4.23
C ASP A 253 4.02 -31.58 5.74
N ALA A 254 4.53 -32.75 6.14
CA ALA A 254 4.75 -33.13 7.54
C ALA A 254 6.00 -32.50 8.16
N THR A 255 6.83 -31.85 7.37
CA THR A 255 8.08 -31.20 7.83
C THR A 255 7.77 -30.11 8.87
N GLN A 256 8.42 -30.21 10.04
CA GLN A 256 8.32 -29.19 11.09
C GLN A 256 9.24 -28.03 10.77
N THR A 257 8.69 -26.89 10.40
CA THR A 257 9.41 -25.70 9.95
C THR A 257 8.68 -24.40 10.34
N THR A 258 9.36 -23.28 10.21
CA THR A 258 8.76 -21.93 10.32
C THR A 258 8.49 -21.32 8.94
N THR A 259 9.03 -21.90 7.86
CA THR A 259 8.78 -21.46 6.47
C THR A 259 8.06 -22.57 5.73
N HIS A 260 6.83 -22.34 5.39
CA HIS A 260 5.91 -23.31 4.83
C HIS A 260 5.70 -23.10 3.34
N SER A 261 5.67 -24.19 2.58
CA SER A 261 5.36 -24.15 1.14
C SER A 261 4.77 -25.48 0.71
N VAL A 262 3.66 -25.46 -0.01
CA VAL A 262 3.04 -26.64 -0.57
C VAL A 262 2.43 -26.32 -1.94
N ASN A 263 2.57 -27.23 -2.90
CA ASN A 263 1.99 -27.09 -4.22
C ASN A 263 0.62 -27.78 -4.28
N LEU A 264 -0.39 -27.04 -4.73
CA LEU A 264 -1.73 -27.55 -5.02
C LEU A 264 -1.78 -27.95 -6.51
N ASN A 265 -2.13 -29.20 -6.81
CA ASN A 265 -2.17 -29.75 -8.16
C ASN A 265 -3.55 -30.28 -8.51
N GLY A 266 -3.80 -30.53 -9.80
CA GLY A 266 -5.07 -31.05 -10.29
C GLY A 266 -6.22 -30.08 -10.21
N LEU A 267 -5.91 -28.78 -10.18
CA LEU A 267 -6.88 -27.71 -10.15
C LEU A 267 -7.48 -27.46 -11.53
N THR A 268 -8.59 -26.77 -11.58
CA THR A 268 -9.26 -26.34 -12.82
C THR A 268 -8.79 -24.95 -13.23
N ALA A 269 -8.49 -24.75 -14.51
CA ALA A 269 -8.07 -23.45 -15.05
C ALA A 269 -9.12 -22.35 -14.84
N GLY A 270 -8.67 -21.14 -14.65
CA GLY A 270 -9.52 -19.94 -14.51
C GLY A 270 -10.47 -20.01 -13.31
N THR A 271 -10.13 -20.74 -12.26
CA THR A 271 -11.03 -21.06 -11.15
C THR A 271 -10.53 -20.43 -9.85
N VAL A 272 -11.46 -19.83 -9.12
CA VAL A 272 -11.21 -19.30 -7.76
C VAL A 272 -11.38 -20.43 -6.75
N TYR A 273 -10.36 -20.63 -5.93
CA TYR A 273 -10.33 -21.54 -4.80
C TYR A 273 -10.27 -20.76 -3.50
N PHE A 274 -10.97 -21.23 -2.49
CA PHE A 274 -10.88 -20.73 -1.12
C PHE A 274 -10.00 -21.67 -0.31
N LEU A 275 -9.09 -21.10 0.48
CA LEU A 275 -8.04 -21.84 1.18
C LEU A 275 -7.97 -21.43 2.64
N LYS A 276 -7.65 -22.40 3.52
CA LYS A 276 -7.31 -22.14 4.92
C LYS A 276 -6.07 -22.93 5.30
N GLY A 277 -5.08 -22.21 5.84
CA GLY A 277 -3.86 -22.78 6.37
C GLY A 277 -4.04 -23.30 7.78
N TYR A 278 -3.40 -24.41 8.09
CA TYR A 278 -3.24 -24.96 9.43
C TYR A 278 -1.77 -25.30 9.62
N SER A 279 -1.28 -25.14 10.83
CA SER A 279 0.04 -25.60 11.23
C SER A 279 -0.04 -26.19 12.64
N ILE A 280 0.57 -27.36 12.84
CA ILE A 280 0.52 -28.13 14.08
C ILE A 280 1.97 -28.38 14.52
N SER A 281 2.31 -27.96 15.73
CA SER A 281 3.61 -28.21 16.34
C SER A 281 3.81 -29.68 16.67
N SER A 282 5.03 -30.10 16.97
CA SER A 282 5.34 -31.46 17.45
C SER A 282 4.69 -31.79 18.81
N SER A 283 4.31 -30.79 19.59
CA SER A 283 3.54 -30.94 20.85
C SER A 283 2.02 -31.02 20.64
N GLY A 284 1.53 -30.81 19.42
CA GLY A 284 0.11 -30.85 19.07
C GLY A 284 -0.60 -29.50 19.12
N ASP A 285 0.11 -28.41 19.45
CA ASP A 285 -0.45 -27.07 19.42
C ASP A 285 -0.77 -26.65 17.99
N THR A 286 -1.96 -26.13 17.75
CA THR A 286 -2.46 -25.84 16.39
C THR A 286 -2.74 -24.35 16.23
N SER A 287 -2.34 -23.81 15.08
CA SER A 287 -2.75 -22.49 14.62
C SER A 287 -3.36 -22.55 13.21
N THR A 288 -4.22 -21.59 12.90
CA THR A 288 -4.90 -21.51 11.60
C THR A 288 -4.88 -20.10 11.03
N SER A 289 -4.84 -19.98 9.70
CA SER A 289 -5.09 -18.70 9.01
C SER A 289 -6.58 -18.37 8.93
N SER A 290 -6.91 -17.15 8.47
CA SER A 290 -8.21 -16.87 7.87
C SER A 290 -8.40 -17.66 6.57
N VAL A 291 -9.65 -17.72 6.08
CA VAL A 291 -9.90 -18.20 4.72
C VAL A 291 -9.50 -17.11 3.74
N GLN A 292 -8.74 -17.48 2.71
CA GLN A 292 -8.32 -16.59 1.63
C GLN A 292 -8.71 -17.17 0.28
N ALA A 293 -8.88 -16.33 -0.72
CA ALA A 293 -9.18 -16.74 -2.08
C ALA A 293 -7.93 -16.65 -2.96
N MET A 294 -7.74 -17.64 -3.86
CA MET A 294 -6.65 -17.68 -4.84
C MET A 294 -7.18 -18.20 -6.16
N ALA A 295 -6.64 -17.72 -7.29
CA ALA A 295 -7.10 -18.14 -8.60
C ALA A 295 -6.02 -18.86 -9.38
N THR A 296 -6.39 -19.91 -10.15
CA THR A 296 -5.53 -20.49 -11.17
C THR A 296 -5.47 -19.59 -12.40
N LYS A 297 -4.38 -19.68 -13.17
CA LYS A 297 -4.28 -19.09 -14.50
C LYS A 297 -5.42 -19.61 -15.38
N SER A 298 -6.02 -18.72 -16.17
CA SER A 298 -7.07 -19.08 -17.11
C SER A 298 -6.49 -19.64 -18.43
N LEU A 299 -7.40 -20.13 -19.28
CA LEU A 299 -7.11 -20.48 -20.69
C LEU A 299 -7.49 -19.34 -21.63
N SER A 300 -7.80 -18.14 -21.09
CA SER A 300 -8.12 -16.96 -21.87
C SER A 300 -6.91 -16.47 -22.68
N SER A 301 -7.15 -15.66 -23.70
CA SER A 301 -6.06 -15.00 -24.48
C SER A 301 -5.14 -14.16 -23.60
N GLY A 302 -5.68 -13.61 -22.49
CA GLY A 302 -4.94 -12.76 -21.59
C GLY A 302 -4.63 -11.37 -22.18
N ASP A 303 -5.44 -10.92 -23.14
CA ASP A 303 -5.30 -9.59 -23.73
C ASP A 303 -5.62 -8.52 -22.69
N ILE A 304 -4.73 -7.55 -22.58
CA ILE A 304 -4.91 -6.33 -21.80
C ILE A 304 -4.94 -5.15 -22.75
N LYS A 305 -6.02 -4.36 -22.72
CA LYS A 305 -6.19 -3.16 -23.54
C LYS A 305 -6.29 -1.94 -22.65
N ILE A 306 -5.60 -0.88 -23.05
CA ILE A 306 -5.63 0.40 -22.36
C ILE A 306 -6.06 1.48 -23.33
N TYR A 307 -6.97 2.33 -22.88
CA TYR A 307 -7.44 3.48 -23.65
C TYR A 307 -7.48 4.72 -22.77
N PHE A 308 -7.15 5.84 -23.40
CA PHE A 308 -7.28 7.17 -22.81
C PHE A 308 -8.26 7.98 -23.64
N ASN A 309 -9.05 8.83 -23.00
CA ASN A 309 -9.96 9.72 -23.74
C ASN A 309 -9.31 11.04 -24.16
N ARG A 310 -8.09 11.32 -23.69
CA ARG A 310 -7.30 12.50 -24.07
C ARG A 310 -6.06 12.10 -24.87
N SER A 311 -5.49 13.09 -25.57
CA SER A 311 -4.26 12.91 -26.35
C SER A 311 -3.11 12.35 -25.53
N VAL A 312 -2.24 11.62 -26.17
CA VAL A 312 -1.04 10.99 -25.58
C VAL A 312 0.23 11.43 -26.33
N ASP A 313 1.36 11.32 -25.66
CA ASP A 313 2.65 11.64 -26.26
C ASP A 313 3.39 10.38 -26.72
N ASN A 314 3.13 9.95 -27.93
CA ASN A 314 3.78 8.75 -28.48
C ASN A 314 5.27 8.95 -28.82
N SER A 315 5.84 10.17 -28.66
CA SER A 315 7.26 10.39 -28.86
C SER A 315 8.14 9.74 -27.79
N VAL A 316 7.57 9.41 -26.63
CA VAL A 316 8.25 8.69 -25.52
C VAL A 316 7.94 7.20 -25.50
N SER A 317 7.35 6.66 -26.58
CA SER A 317 7.04 5.25 -26.71
C SER A 317 8.31 4.40 -26.82
N THR A 318 8.37 3.29 -26.09
CA THR A 318 9.45 2.29 -26.19
C THR A 318 9.12 1.14 -27.16
N GLY A 319 8.06 1.26 -27.95
CA GLY A 319 7.68 0.26 -28.96
C GLY A 319 6.17 0.15 -29.20
N THR A 320 5.35 0.18 -28.15
CA THR A 320 3.88 0.14 -28.28
C THR A 320 3.30 1.53 -28.00
N ASN A 321 2.62 2.09 -28.98
CA ASN A 321 1.97 3.37 -28.83
C ASN A 321 0.72 3.26 -27.97
N ALA A 322 0.55 4.24 -27.07
CA ALA A 322 -0.68 4.45 -26.34
C ALA A 322 -1.83 4.84 -27.31
N ILE A 323 -3.04 4.44 -27.00
CA ILE A 323 -4.22 4.72 -27.80
C ILE A 323 -5.10 5.72 -27.04
N TYR A 324 -5.36 6.86 -27.67
CA TYR A 324 -6.39 7.77 -27.20
C TYR A 324 -7.60 7.73 -28.14
N LEU A 325 -8.77 7.81 -27.54
CA LEU A 325 -10.04 7.61 -28.24
C LEU A 325 -10.75 8.93 -28.57
N ASP A 326 -10.14 10.06 -28.19
CA ASP A 326 -10.78 11.37 -28.28
C ASP A 326 -12.17 11.33 -27.60
N GLN A 327 -13.23 11.58 -28.32
CA GLN A 327 -14.60 11.56 -27.80
C GLN A 327 -15.32 10.19 -27.97
N ALA A 328 -14.60 9.12 -28.32
CA ALA A 328 -15.16 7.80 -28.63
C ALA A 328 -14.98 6.75 -27.51
N LEU A 329 -14.80 7.19 -26.25
CA LEU A 329 -14.66 6.26 -25.12
C LEU A 329 -15.98 5.50 -24.85
N ASP A 330 -17.13 6.17 -25.00
CA ASP A 330 -18.46 5.55 -24.90
C ASP A 330 -18.74 4.57 -26.05
N ASP A 331 -18.38 4.90 -27.30
CA ASP A 331 -18.48 4.00 -28.44
C ASP A 331 -17.69 2.71 -28.22
N THR A 332 -16.48 2.83 -27.65
CA THR A 332 -15.66 1.69 -27.28
C THR A 332 -16.34 0.85 -26.19
N LEU A 333 -16.85 1.47 -25.13
CA LEU A 333 -17.59 0.78 -24.08
C LEU A 333 -18.84 0.06 -24.64
N ILE A 334 -19.59 0.73 -25.51
CA ILE A 334 -20.77 0.16 -26.19
C ILE A 334 -20.39 -1.08 -27.01
N ALA A 335 -19.27 -1.00 -27.74
CA ALA A 335 -18.77 -2.15 -28.50
C ALA A 335 -18.40 -3.34 -27.58
N TYR A 336 -17.84 -3.08 -26.38
CA TYR A 336 -17.59 -4.14 -25.39
C TYR A 336 -18.90 -4.68 -24.80
N ILE A 337 -19.86 -3.83 -24.43
CA ILE A 337 -21.20 -4.26 -23.95
C ILE A 337 -21.87 -5.16 -24.99
N GLY A 338 -21.75 -4.83 -26.27
CA GLY A 338 -22.28 -5.65 -27.38
C GLY A 338 -21.66 -7.04 -27.54
N ARG A 339 -20.55 -7.33 -26.84
CA ARG A 339 -19.93 -8.68 -26.81
C ARG A 339 -20.56 -9.62 -25.77
N ALA A 340 -21.37 -9.09 -24.84
CA ALA A 340 -22.04 -9.90 -23.83
C ALA A 340 -23.00 -10.92 -24.47
N LYS A 341 -22.87 -12.19 -24.11
CA LYS A 341 -23.67 -13.30 -24.60
C LYS A 341 -24.60 -13.86 -23.53
N PHE A 342 -24.18 -13.87 -22.29
CA PHE A 342 -24.87 -14.52 -21.17
C PHE A 342 -25.15 -13.57 -20.02
N THR A 343 -24.12 -12.85 -19.53
CA THR A 343 -24.22 -11.98 -18.36
C THR A 343 -23.52 -10.64 -18.59
N LEU A 344 -24.07 -9.60 -17.99
CA LEU A 344 -23.49 -8.26 -17.95
C LEU A 344 -23.72 -7.67 -16.57
N ASP A 345 -22.67 -7.58 -15.78
CA ASP A 345 -22.69 -7.08 -14.41
C ASP A 345 -21.96 -5.74 -14.35
N ILE A 346 -22.63 -4.68 -13.90
CA ILE A 346 -22.12 -3.31 -13.92
C ILE A 346 -22.18 -2.72 -12.52
N ALA A 347 -21.05 -2.27 -12.00
CA ALA A 347 -20.97 -1.43 -10.81
C ALA A 347 -20.44 -0.05 -11.22
N ILE A 348 -21.26 0.98 -11.09
CA ILE A 348 -20.95 2.33 -11.59
C ILE A 348 -21.36 3.42 -10.61
N TYR A 349 -20.40 4.28 -10.22
CA TYR A 349 -20.64 5.37 -9.30
C TYR A 349 -21.64 6.39 -9.81
N ASN A 350 -21.51 6.83 -11.06
CA ASN A 350 -22.39 7.85 -11.62
C ASN A 350 -22.77 7.58 -13.07
N VAL A 351 -24.03 7.90 -13.38
CA VAL A 351 -24.60 7.85 -14.74
C VAL A 351 -25.34 9.15 -14.97
N ASP A 352 -24.84 9.98 -15.89
CA ASP A 352 -25.49 11.23 -16.26
C ASP A 352 -25.31 11.53 -17.76
N ASN A 353 -26.41 11.82 -18.42
CA ASN A 353 -26.47 12.11 -19.86
C ASN A 353 -25.84 11.03 -20.78
N ALA A 354 -25.69 9.81 -20.29
CA ALA A 354 -25.07 8.67 -20.98
C ALA A 354 -26.15 7.78 -21.67
N ASN A 355 -27.10 8.40 -22.39
CA ASN A 355 -28.23 7.69 -22.96
C ASN A 355 -27.86 6.62 -24.00
N ASN A 356 -26.76 6.81 -24.73
CA ASN A 356 -26.21 5.83 -25.68
C ASN A 356 -25.71 4.57 -24.97
N ILE A 357 -24.97 4.70 -23.86
CA ILE A 357 -24.51 3.59 -23.04
C ILE A 357 -25.71 2.85 -22.43
N ILE A 358 -26.65 3.57 -21.81
CA ILE A 358 -27.86 2.97 -21.22
C ILE A 358 -28.68 2.23 -22.30
N THR A 359 -28.76 2.80 -23.50
CA THR A 359 -29.44 2.16 -24.63
C THR A 359 -28.78 0.85 -25.01
N ALA A 360 -27.45 0.80 -25.07
CA ALA A 360 -26.71 -0.44 -25.36
C ALA A 360 -26.94 -1.50 -24.27
N ILE A 361 -26.94 -1.10 -22.98
CA ILE A 361 -27.22 -1.99 -21.86
C ILE A 361 -28.65 -2.55 -21.94
N ASN A 362 -29.64 -1.69 -22.26
CA ASN A 362 -31.02 -2.10 -22.45
C ASN A 362 -31.19 -3.06 -23.64
N GLN A 363 -30.43 -2.84 -24.72
CA GLN A 363 -30.43 -3.72 -25.90
C GLN A 363 -29.82 -5.10 -25.56
N ALA A 364 -28.73 -5.14 -24.77
CA ALA A 364 -28.19 -6.40 -24.31
C ALA A 364 -29.22 -7.19 -23.49
N ALA A 365 -29.93 -6.55 -22.57
CA ALA A 365 -31.01 -7.19 -21.81
C ALA A 365 -32.16 -7.66 -22.71
N ALA A 366 -32.57 -6.86 -23.71
CA ALA A 366 -33.60 -7.23 -24.66
C ALA A 366 -33.19 -8.41 -25.56
N SER A 367 -31.90 -8.60 -25.77
CA SER A 367 -31.32 -9.73 -26.53
C SER A 367 -31.17 -11.01 -25.70
N GLY A 368 -31.59 -10.99 -24.41
CA GLY A 368 -31.59 -12.16 -23.54
C GLY A 368 -30.35 -12.28 -22.63
N VAL A 369 -29.47 -11.26 -22.61
CA VAL A 369 -28.36 -11.19 -21.65
C VAL A 369 -28.92 -10.90 -20.25
N ALA A 370 -28.48 -11.66 -19.25
CA ALA A 370 -28.84 -11.39 -17.86
C ALA A 370 -28.04 -10.18 -17.35
N VAL A 371 -28.72 -9.04 -17.24
CA VAL A 371 -28.07 -7.77 -16.84
C VAL A 371 -28.37 -7.43 -15.39
N ARG A 372 -27.32 -7.08 -14.64
CA ARG A 372 -27.42 -6.57 -13.27
C ARG A 372 -26.63 -5.26 -13.15
N VAL A 373 -27.17 -4.29 -12.41
CA VAL A 373 -26.54 -2.98 -12.23
C VAL A 373 -26.53 -2.60 -10.75
N ILE A 374 -25.38 -2.21 -10.26
CA ILE A 374 -25.19 -1.54 -8.96
C ILE A 374 -24.84 -0.08 -9.25
N GLY A 375 -25.61 0.84 -8.67
CA GLY A 375 -25.33 2.27 -8.72
C GLY A 375 -25.08 2.85 -7.33
N ASP A 376 -24.47 4.01 -7.28
CA ASP A 376 -24.41 4.79 -6.05
C ASP A 376 -25.78 5.39 -5.72
N ASP A 377 -26.07 5.63 -4.43
CA ASP A 377 -27.33 6.21 -3.97
C ASP A 377 -27.56 7.64 -4.53
N GLY A 378 -26.46 8.36 -4.84
CA GLY A 378 -26.46 9.70 -5.42
C GLY A 378 -26.92 9.79 -6.88
N ILE A 379 -27.02 8.69 -7.64
CA ILE A 379 -27.51 8.72 -9.03
C ILE A 379 -28.97 9.21 -9.05
N THR A 380 -29.25 10.20 -9.91
CA THR A 380 -30.59 10.79 -9.99
C THR A 380 -31.65 9.76 -10.42
N SER A 381 -32.88 9.93 -9.95
CA SER A 381 -33.99 9.04 -10.32
C SER A 381 -34.26 9.03 -11.81
N THR A 382 -34.03 10.14 -12.52
CA THR A 382 -34.23 10.24 -13.95
C THR A 382 -33.30 9.31 -14.71
N ASN A 383 -31.98 9.43 -14.46
CA ASN A 383 -30.98 8.58 -15.12
C ASN A 383 -31.15 7.10 -14.75
N TRP A 384 -31.43 6.83 -13.45
CA TRP A 384 -31.65 5.47 -12.96
C TRP A 384 -32.85 4.79 -13.59
N ASN A 385 -33.92 5.53 -13.87
CA ASN A 385 -35.15 5.02 -14.49
C ASN A 385 -35.03 4.79 -15.99
N ASN A 386 -33.97 5.27 -16.65
CA ASN A 386 -33.71 4.98 -18.07
C ASN A 386 -33.24 3.54 -18.30
N PHE A 387 -32.75 2.85 -17.25
CA PHE A 387 -32.52 1.40 -17.34
C PHE A 387 -33.85 0.65 -17.43
N SER A 388 -33.95 -0.30 -18.36
CA SER A 388 -35.15 -1.15 -18.57
C SER A 388 -35.61 -1.81 -17.26
N SER A 389 -36.92 -1.98 -17.11
CA SER A 389 -37.50 -2.71 -15.97
C SER A 389 -37.13 -4.21 -15.93
N SER A 390 -36.64 -4.76 -17.02
CA SER A 390 -36.14 -6.14 -17.10
C SER A 390 -34.75 -6.31 -16.47
N ILE A 391 -34.04 -5.20 -16.19
CA ILE A 391 -32.70 -5.22 -15.59
C ILE A 391 -32.84 -5.27 -14.09
N SER A 392 -32.13 -6.24 -13.45
CA SER A 392 -32.02 -6.30 -12.01
C SER A 392 -31.04 -5.22 -11.53
N LYS A 393 -31.50 -4.26 -10.72
CA LYS A 393 -30.70 -3.13 -10.31
C LYS A 393 -30.89 -2.74 -8.86
N ILE A 394 -29.82 -2.39 -8.18
CA ILE A 394 -29.81 -1.87 -6.81
C ILE A 394 -28.96 -0.61 -6.72
N LYS A 395 -29.20 0.19 -5.71
CA LYS A 395 -28.30 1.28 -5.30
C LYS A 395 -27.61 0.95 -3.99
N SER A 396 -26.42 1.53 -3.76
CA SER A 396 -25.77 1.46 -2.47
C SER A 396 -26.68 2.04 -1.37
N PRO A 397 -26.52 1.60 -0.11
CA PRO A 397 -27.27 2.17 1.01
C PRO A 397 -26.94 3.64 1.23
N THR A 398 -27.92 4.41 1.65
CA THR A 398 -27.71 5.79 2.15
C THR A 398 -27.16 5.74 3.56
N GLY A 399 -26.10 6.50 3.83
CA GLY A 399 -25.51 6.64 5.17
C GLY A 399 -24.01 6.90 5.10
N THR A 400 -23.52 7.76 5.97
CA THR A 400 -22.10 8.14 6.01
C THR A 400 -21.19 6.97 6.43
N GLU A 401 -21.74 5.96 7.08
CA GLU A 401 -21.04 4.75 7.49
C GLU A 401 -20.64 3.85 6.31
N TYR A 402 -21.41 3.89 5.20
CA TYR A 402 -21.12 3.05 4.01
C TYR A 402 -20.10 3.70 3.04
N GLY A 403 -19.89 5.02 3.13
CA GLY A 403 -19.16 5.75 2.10
C GLY A 403 -19.97 5.85 0.79
N ILE A 404 -19.29 5.82 -0.35
CA ILE A 404 -19.90 5.81 -1.69
C ILE A 404 -19.50 4.54 -2.44
N MET A 405 -20.40 4.02 -3.26
CA MET A 405 -20.09 2.94 -4.21
C MET A 405 -19.39 3.56 -5.42
N HIS A 406 -18.06 3.65 -5.36
CA HIS A 406 -17.25 4.41 -6.32
C HIS A 406 -16.59 3.53 -7.40
N ASN A 407 -16.91 2.25 -7.46
CA ASN A 407 -16.46 1.36 -8.53
C ASN A 407 -16.91 1.83 -9.92
N LYS A 408 -16.11 1.55 -10.93
CA LYS A 408 -16.38 1.73 -12.34
C LYS A 408 -16.01 0.46 -13.07
N MET A 409 -16.81 -0.59 -12.87
CA MET A 409 -16.56 -1.93 -13.39
C MET A 409 -17.68 -2.40 -14.32
N VAL A 410 -17.29 -3.03 -15.42
CA VAL A 410 -18.19 -3.81 -16.29
C VAL A 410 -17.60 -5.22 -16.40
N ILE A 411 -18.37 -6.21 -16.00
CA ILE A 411 -17.99 -7.62 -16.00
C ILE A 411 -18.88 -8.33 -17.03
N ILE A 412 -18.27 -8.90 -18.04
CA ILE A 412 -18.97 -9.58 -19.14
C ILE A 412 -18.65 -11.07 -19.04
N ASP A 413 -19.68 -11.90 -19.04
CA ASP A 413 -19.64 -13.36 -19.23
C ASP A 413 -18.63 -14.10 -18.35
N ALA A 414 -18.39 -13.66 -17.11
CA ALA A 414 -17.35 -14.18 -16.22
C ALA A 414 -17.38 -15.71 -16.06
N ASN A 415 -18.56 -16.32 -16.16
CA ASN A 415 -18.76 -17.76 -16.02
C ASN A 415 -18.98 -18.48 -17.36
N SER A 416 -18.69 -17.85 -18.51
CA SER A 416 -18.75 -18.55 -19.80
C SER A 416 -17.85 -19.78 -19.80
N SER A 417 -18.31 -20.83 -20.51
CA SER A 417 -17.49 -22.01 -20.76
C SER A 417 -16.39 -21.77 -21.80
N ASN A 418 -16.55 -20.74 -22.64
CA ASN A 418 -15.49 -20.30 -23.54
C ASN A 418 -14.58 -19.29 -22.79
N PRO A 419 -13.31 -19.61 -22.54
CA PRO A 419 -12.40 -18.78 -21.72
C PRO A 419 -12.09 -17.40 -22.36
N ASN A 420 -12.43 -17.18 -23.62
CA ASN A 420 -12.22 -15.91 -24.32
C ASN A 420 -13.44 -14.98 -24.32
N ASP A 421 -14.57 -15.38 -23.72
CA ASP A 421 -15.72 -14.49 -23.54
C ASP A 421 -15.57 -13.56 -22.32
N PRO A 422 -15.00 -14.00 -21.17
CA PRO A 422 -14.93 -13.17 -19.98
C PRO A 422 -14.09 -11.90 -20.17
N ILE A 423 -14.65 -10.77 -19.74
CA ILE A 423 -14.00 -9.46 -19.78
C ILE A 423 -14.26 -8.74 -18.46
N LEU A 424 -13.23 -8.12 -17.94
CA LEU A 424 -13.30 -7.08 -16.92
C LEU A 424 -12.87 -5.75 -17.54
N TRP A 425 -13.76 -4.77 -17.54
CA TRP A 425 -13.48 -3.37 -17.82
C TRP A 425 -13.43 -2.61 -16.51
N THR A 426 -12.38 -1.82 -16.27
CA THR A 426 -12.28 -0.92 -15.12
C THR A 426 -11.42 0.30 -15.46
N GLY A 427 -11.27 1.23 -14.51
CA GLY A 427 -10.49 2.47 -14.66
C GLY A 427 -11.10 3.63 -13.88
N SER A 428 -10.83 4.84 -14.36
CA SER A 428 -11.25 6.07 -13.69
C SER A 428 -12.60 6.63 -14.16
N ALA A 429 -13.11 6.22 -15.35
CA ALA A 429 -14.23 6.86 -16.04
C ALA A 429 -15.62 6.42 -15.54
N ASN A 430 -16.46 7.38 -15.13
CA ASN A 430 -17.90 7.17 -14.95
C ASN A 430 -18.66 7.21 -16.29
N PHE A 431 -19.93 6.83 -16.26
CA PHE A 431 -20.83 6.95 -17.41
C PHE A 431 -21.50 8.32 -17.43
N THR A 432 -20.69 9.37 -17.56
CA THR A 432 -21.18 10.75 -17.65
C THR A 432 -20.52 11.44 -18.84
N THR A 433 -21.25 12.36 -19.48
CA THR A 433 -20.75 13.09 -20.65
C THR A 433 -19.42 13.79 -20.35
N ASP A 434 -19.34 14.48 -19.20
CA ASP A 434 -18.12 15.25 -18.85
C ASP A 434 -16.90 14.31 -18.71
N GLN A 435 -17.07 13.16 -18.06
CA GLN A 435 -15.97 12.23 -17.85
C GLN A 435 -15.57 11.43 -19.08
N ILE A 436 -16.49 11.23 -20.00
CA ILE A 436 -16.20 10.55 -21.27
C ILE A 436 -15.49 11.49 -22.26
N ILE A 437 -15.93 12.77 -22.32
CA ILE A 437 -15.52 13.69 -23.37
C ILE A 437 -14.52 14.75 -22.87
N ILE A 438 -14.69 15.27 -21.65
CA ILE A 438 -14.01 16.49 -21.15
C ILE A 438 -12.84 16.15 -20.23
N ASP A 439 -13.06 15.41 -19.15
CA ASP A 439 -12.08 15.11 -18.13
C ASP A 439 -11.00 14.12 -18.63
N ALA A 440 -9.81 14.15 -18.04
CA ALA A 440 -8.77 13.17 -18.37
C ALA A 440 -9.02 11.85 -17.64
N GLN A 441 -9.21 10.77 -18.41
CA GLN A 441 -9.60 9.44 -17.93
C GLN A 441 -8.76 8.34 -18.57
N ASP A 442 -8.62 7.24 -17.83
CA ASP A 442 -8.08 5.98 -18.33
C ASP A 442 -9.06 4.82 -18.10
N VAL A 443 -8.98 3.84 -18.98
CA VAL A 443 -9.62 2.55 -18.81
C VAL A 443 -8.65 1.44 -19.13
N ILE A 444 -8.74 0.36 -18.35
CA ILE A 444 -7.98 -0.88 -18.55
C ILE A 444 -8.96 -2.04 -18.64
N ILE A 445 -8.72 -2.93 -19.60
CA ILE A 445 -9.63 -4.01 -19.96
C ILE A 445 -8.87 -5.31 -19.99
N PHE A 446 -9.32 -6.29 -19.25
CA PHE A 446 -8.75 -7.63 -19.18
C PHE A 446 -9.67 -8.63 -19.84
N GLN A 447 -9.19 -9.33 -20.88
CA GLN A 447 -9.87 -10.50 -21.43
C GLN A 447 -9.32 -11.75 -20.75
N ASP A 448 -9.80 -12.00 -19.54
CA ASP A 448 -9.34 -13.11 -18.70
C ASP A 448 -10.43 -13.58 -17.73
N GLN A 449 -10.61 -14.89 -17.66
CA GLN A 449 -11.65 -15.51 -16.84
C GLN A 449 -11.37 -15.42 -15.34
N SER A 450 -10.10 -15.50 -14.92
CA SER A 450 -9.74 -15.53 -13.50
C SER A 450 -10.05 -14.20 -12.84
N ILE A 451 -9.61 -13.09 -13.44
CA ILE A 451 -9.85 -11.74 -12.90
C ILE A 451 -11.33 -11.33 -13.04
N ALA A 452 -12.01 -11.72 -14.12
CA ALA A 452 -13.44 -11.46 -14.26
C ALA A 452 -14.27 -12.18 -13.19
N ARG A 453 -13.92 -13.42 -12.83
CA ARG A 453 -14.55 -14.17 -11.73
C ARG A 453 -14.25 -13.56 -10.36
N ALA A 454 -13.05 -13.06 -10.15
CA ALA A 454 -12.71 -12.34 -8.92
C ALA A 454 -13.52 -11.05 -8.76
N ALA A 455 -13.62 -10.25 -9.82
CA ALA A 455 -14.48 -9.07 -9.84
C ALA A 455 -15.97 -9.40 -9.63
N LEU A 456 -16.42 -10.56 -10.13
CA LEU A 456 -17.78 -11.04 -9.93
C LEU A 456 -18.06 -11.40 -8.45
N ILE A 457 -17.07 -11.88 -7.70
CA ILE A 457 -17.23 -12.14 -6.25
C ILE A 457 -17.52 -10.82 -5.53
N GLU A 458 -16.71 -9.80 -5.76
CA GLU A 458 -16.90 -8.45 -5.20
C GLU A 458 -18.26 -7.86 -5.60
N PHE A 459 -18.61 -7.96 -6.89
CA PHE A 459 -19.91 -7.53 -7.39
C PHE A 459 -21.07 -8.24 -6.67
N ASN A 460 -20.98 -9.55 -6.49
CA ASN A 460 -22.03 -10.34 -5.85
C ASN A 460 -22.19 -9.99 -4.36
N GLU A 461 -21.11 -9.66 -3.67
CA GLU A 461 -21.18 -9.21 -2.27
C GLU A 461 -21.96 -7.90 -2.17
N MET A 462 -21.64 -6.92 -3.01
CA MET A 462 -22.37 -5.65 -3.08
C MET A 462 -23.82 -5.86 -3.56
N PHE A 463 -24.04 -6.71 -4.57
CA PHE A 463 -25.40 -6.99 -5.08
C PHE A 463 -26.26 -7.73 -4.03
N GLY A 464 -25.62 -8.44 -3.09
CA GLY A 464 -26.20 -9.00 -1.86
C GLY A 464 -26.43 -7.96 -0.76
N ASN A 465 -26.27 -6.67 -1.04
CA ASN A 465 -26.46 -5.53 -0.13
C ASN A 465 -25.39 -5.41 0.98
N THR A 466 -24.17 -5.89 0.72
CA THR A 466 -23.00 -5.69 1.63
C THR A 466 -22.05 -4.69 0.98
N PHE A 467 -21.88 -3.52 1.60
CA PHE A 467 -21.12 -2.38 1.09
C PHE A 467 -20.14 -1.83 2.12
N GLY A 468 -19.13 -1.12 1.62
CA GLY A 468 -18.18 -0.37 2.42
C GLY A 468 -17.49 -1.21 3.50
N PRO A 469 -17.39 -0.73 4.75
CA PRO A 469 -16.67 -1.42 5.83
C PRO A 469 -17.26 -2.78 6.26
N TYR A 470 -18.43 -3.14 5.74
CA TYR A 470 -19.07 -4.43 6.04
C TYR A 470 -18.66 -5.56 5.10
N LYS A 471 -17.95 -5.25 4.03
CA LYS A 471 -17.39 -6.25 3.12
C LYS A 471 -16.24 -7.01 3.78
N ILE A 472 -15.98 -8.22 3.28
CA ILE A 472 -14.91 -9.07 3.77
C ILE A 472 -13.84 -9.28 2.69
N ASP A 473 -12.62 -9.57 3.11
CA ASP A 473 -11.53 -9.97 2.21
C ASP A 473 -11.78 -11.40 1.70
N ASN A 474 -12.42 -11.53 0.54
CA ASN A 474 -12.88 -12.80 -0.04
C ASN A 474 -12.51 -12.99 -1.53
N THR A 475 -11.71 -12.09 -2.09
CA THR A 475 -11.31 -12.12 -3.50
C THR A 475 -9.84 -12.51 -3.67
N PRO A 476 -9.47 -13.22 -4.75
CA PRO A 476 -8.06 -13.42 -5.11
C PRO A 476 -7.34 -12.08 -5.35
N LYS A 477 -6.07 -12.03 -4.97
CA LYS A 477 -5.24 -10.82 -5.11
C LYS A 477 -4.24 -10.89 -6.26
N GLU A 478 -3.79 -12.11 -6.62
CA GLU A 478 -2.73 -12.35 -7.60
C GLU A 478 -3.27 -13.12 -8.81
N PHE A 479 -2.89 -12.69 -10.00
CA PHE A 479 -3.28 -13.30 -11.28
C PHE A 479 -2.08 -13.35 -12.23
N LEU A 480 -2.08 -14.35 -13.13
CA LEU A 480 -1.16 -14.43 -14.25
C LEU A 480 -1.97 -14.31 -15.55
N ILE A 481 -2.02 -13.10 -16.13
CA ILE A 481 -2.83 -12.77 -17.32
C ILE A 481 -1.89 -12.56 -18.50
N GLY A 482 -2.00 -13.39 -19.53
CA GLY A 482 -1.12 -13.31 -20.70
C GLY A 482 0.38 -13.35 -20.32
N ASN A 483 0.75 -14.07 -19.27
CA ASN A 483 2.08 -14.14 -18.66
C ASN A 483 2.53 -12.86 -17.93
N LYS A 484 1.62 -11.91 -17.68
CA LYS A 484 1.87 -10.72 -16.84
C LYS A 484 1.30 -10.95 -15.46
N ARG A 485 2.08 -10.60 -14.43
CA ARG A 485 1.59 -10.55 -13.06
C ARG A 485 0.62 -9.38 -12.92
N VAL A 486 -0.56 -9.64 -12.42
CA VAL A 486 -1.58 -8.63 -12.15
C VAL A 486 -2.10 -8.82 -10.74
N GLU A 487 -2.19 -7.73 -9.99
CA GLU A 487 -2.83 -7.70 -8.68
C GLU A 487 -4.15 -6.94 -8.78
N MET A 488 -5.16 -7.37 -8.00
CA MET A 488 -6.43 -6.66 -7.88
C MET A 488 -6.88 -6.63 -6.43
N TYR A 489 -7.26 -5.43 -6.00
CA TYR A 489 -7.67 -5.14 -4.63
C TYR A 489 -8.96 -4.33 -4.60
N PHE A 490 -9.80 -4.57 -3.59
CA PHE A 490 -11.05 -3.84 -3.36
C PHE A 490 -11.03 -3.15 -2.00
N SER A 491 -11.38 -1.88 -1.95
CA SER A 491 -11.52 -1.17 -0.68
C SER A 491 -12.94 -1.27 -0.16
N PRO A 492 -13.08 -1.15 1.17
CA PRO A 492 -12.02 -1.03 2.17
C PRO A 492 -11.45 -2.35 2.67
N SER A 493 -11.98 -3.52 2.21
CA SER A 493 -11.64 -4.85 2.73
C SER A 493 -10.17 -5.24 2.57
N ASP A 494 -9.50 -4.80 1.50
CA ASP A 494 -8.20 -5.31 1.08
C ASP A 494 -7.02 -4.40 1.46
N VAL A 495 -7.24 -3.43 2.36
CA VAL A 495 -6.24 -2.44 2.82
C VAL A 495 -5.46 -1.80 1.67
N VAL A 496 -6.18 -1.38 0.63
CA VAL A 496 -5.66 -0.90 -0.67
C VAL A 496 -4.56 0.16 -0.51
N ASN A 497 -4.71 1.10 0.43
CA ASN A 497 -3.69 2.13 0.69
C ASN A 497 -2.32 1.51 1.03
N THR A 498 -2.29 0.39 1.77
CA THR A 498 -1.05 -0.32 2.10
C THR A 498 -0.44 -0.99 0.87
N GLN A 499 -1.25 -1.54 -0.03
CA GLN A 499 -0.76 -2.17 -1.25
C GLN A 499 -0.14 -1.13 -2.20
N ILE A 500 -0.81 0.01 -2.39
CA ILE A 500 -0.26 1.13 -3.17
C ILE A 500 1.04 1.62 -2.55
N LYS A 501 1.08 1.82 -1.22
CA LYS A 501 2.31 2.20 -0.50
C LYS A 501 3.45 1.23 -0.78
N ASN A 502 3.19 -0.07 -0.64
CA ASN A 502 4.21 -1.10 -0.86
C ASN A 502 4.72 -1.08 -2.31
N ALA A 503 3.82 -0.94 -3.29
CA ALA A 503 4.19 -0.84 -4.70
C ALA A 503 5.03 0.42 -4.99
N LEU A 504 4.71 1.57 -4.41
CA LEU A 504 5.52 2.79 -4.56
C LEU A 504 6.92 2.66 -3.97
N LEU A 505 7.06 1.93 -2.86
CA LEU A 505 8.33 1.71 -2.18
C LEU A 505 9.26 0.72 -2.91
N THR A 506 8.80 0.02 -3.95
CA THR A 506 9.67 -0.82 -4.80
C THR A 506 10.39 -0.03 -5.89
N ALA A 507 10.11 1.27 -6.03
CA ALA A 507 10.72 2.09 -7.07
C ALA A 507 12.24 2.18 -6.88
N ASP A 508 12.97 1.72 -7.89
CA ASP A 508 14.43 1.82 -7.94
C ASP A 508 14.90 3.09 -8.68
N ASN A 509 14.13 3.53 -9.68
CA ASN A 509 14.54 4.62 -10.59
C ASN A 509 13.53 5.75 -10.69
N SER A 510 12.21 5.42 -10.83
CA SER A 510 11.23 6.45 -11.13
C SER A 510 9.84 6.18 -10.55
N ILE A 511 9.17 7.27 -10.17
CA ILE A 511 7.72 7.29 -9.89
C ILE A 511 7.09 8.44 -10.68
N ASN A 512 6.12 8.11 -11.54
CA ASN A 512 5.31 9.09 -12.24
C ASN A 512 3.84 8.89 -11.88
N TYR A 513 3.08 9.95 -11.61
CA TYR A 513 1.69 9.80 -11.21
C TYR A 513 0.78 10.95 -11.65
N CYS A 514 -0.49 10.60 -11.90
CA CYS A 514 -1.60 11.53 -12.05
C CYS A 514 -2.72 11.09 -11.11
N VAL A 515 -3.06 11.92 -10.13
CA VAL A 515 -4.04 11.56 -9.09
C VAL A 515 -5.03 12.68 -8.87
N PHE A 516 -6.32 12.41 -9.09
CA PHE A 516 -7.40 13.37 -8.88
C PHE A 516 -7.46 13.84 -7.42
N ALA A 517 -7.76 12.93 -6.49
CA ALA A 517 -7.87 13.26 -5.08
C ALA A 517 -6.73 12.61 -4.27
N PHE A 518 -5.77 13.43 -3.86
CA PHE A 518 -4.60 12.98 -3.09
C PHE A 518 -4.56 13.67 -1.72
N THR A 519 -5.06 12.98 -0.70
CA THR A 519 -5.12 13.49 0.68
C THR A 519 -4.42 12.59 1.71
N ARG A 520 -3.92 11.40 1.28
CA ARG A 520 -3.22 10.43 2.14
C ARG A 520 -1.74 10.78 2.26
N THR A 521 -1.35 11.28 3.41
CA THR A 521 0.05 11.64 3.70
C THR A 521 0.98 10.43 3.71
N GLU A 522 0.49 9.24 4.06
CA GLU A 522 1.29 8.01 4.02
C GLU A 522 1.76 7.64 2.62
N LEU A 523 0.94 7.91 1.58
CA LEU A 523 1.36 7.70 0.20
C LEU A 523 2.31 8.80 -0.27
N ALA A 524 2.13 10.04 0.21
CA ALA A 524 3.09 11.11 -0.05
C ALA A 524 4.47 10.79 0.56
N TYR A 525 4.50 10.29 1.79
CA TYR A 525 5.74 9.83 2.42
C TYR A 525 6.35 8.63 1.68
N ALA A 526 5.56 7.67 1.20
CA ALA A 526 6.09 6.56 0.41
C ALA A 526 6.81 7.04 -0.86
N ILE A 527 6.25 8.05 -1.55
CA ILE A 527 6.90 8.67 -2.71
C ILE A 527 8.22 9.34 -2.31
N THR A 528 8.22 10.12 -1.22
CA THR A 528 9.45 10.82 -0.77
C THR A 528 10.49 9.88 -0.17
N ASP A 529 10.07 8.80 0.47
CA ASP A 529 10.95 7.75 0.97
C ASP A 529 11.62 7.00 -0.19
N ALA A 530 10.88 6.63 -1.23
CA ALA A 530 11.42 6.03 -2.44
C ALA A 530 12.41 6.99 -3.14
N TYR A 531 12.09 8.28 -3.24
CA TYR A 531 13.01 9.30 -3.76
C TYR A 531 14.31 9.37 -2.95
N THR A 532 14.21 9.35 -1.63
CA THR A 532 15.37 9.38 -0.74
C THR A 532 16.18 8.08 -0.81
N ALA A 533 15.52 6.94 -1.06
CA ALA A 533 16.15 5.62 -1.20
C ALA A 533 16.88 5.43 -2.54
N GLY A 534 16.59 6.24 -3.57
CA GLY A 534 17.30 6.16 -4.84
C GLY A 534 16.47 6.35 -6.12
N ALA A 535 15.14 6.36 -6.03
CA ALA A 535 14.28 6.66 -7.17
C ALA A 535 14.45 8.12 -7.61
N SER A 536 15.47 8.39 -8.43
CA SER A 536 15.95 9.74 -8.74
C SER A 536 14.98 10.57 -9.60
N ILE A 537 14.01 9.94 -10.27
CA ILE A 537 12.99 10.59 -11.09
C ILE A 537 11.63 10.44 -10.39
N VAL A 538 11.18 11.50 -9.74
CA VAL A 538 9.82 11.56 -9.19
C VAL A 538 9.12 12.76 -9.81
N GLN A 539 8.13 12.50 -10.67
CA GLN A 539 7.33 13.54 -11.31
C GLN A 539 5.85 13.21 -11.20
N GLY A 540 5.03 14.17 -10.82
CA GLY A 540 3.62 13.91 -10.64
C GLY A 540 2.73 15.13 -10.75
N MET A 541 1.43 14.86 -10.86
CA MET A 541 0.39 15.87 -10.89
C MET A 541 -0.79 15.49 -10.03
N VAL A 542 -1.43 16.51 -9.51
CA VAL A 542 -2.70 16.43 -8.78
C VAL A 542 -3.69 17.44 -9.34
N ASP A 543 -4.97 17.12 -9.23
CA ASP A 543 -6.03 18.10 -9.47
C ASP A 543 -6.11 19.08 -8.27
N ASP A 544 -6.36 20.35 -8.54
CA ASP A 544 -6.37 21.40 -7.52
C ASP A 544 -7.60 21.35 -6.61
N THR A 545 -8.69 20.76 -7.08
CA THR A 545 -10.00 20.79 -6.42
C THR A 545 -10.15 19.75 -5.31
N ALA A 546 -9.37 18.68 -5.34
CA ALA A 546 -9.56 17.50 -4.49
C ALA A 546 -8.31 17.06 -3.69
N SER A 547 -7.17 17.72 -3.89
CA SER A 547 -5.90 17.39 -3.23
C SER A 547 -5.59 18.26 -2.04
N SER A 548 -4.89 17.71 -1.03
CA SER A 548 -4.59 18.46 0.19
C SER A 548 -3.28 19.22 0.09
N SER A 549 -3.26 20.43 0.68
CA SER A 549 -2.03 21.23 0.82
C SER A 549 -0.93 20.50 1.62
N ALA A 550 -1.31 19.64 2.57
CA ALA A 550 -0.35 18.85 3.34
C ALA A 550 0.43 17.88 2.44
N VAL A 551 -0.26 17.12 1.60
CA VAL A 551 0.35 16.22 0.61
C VAL A 551 1.23 17.00 -0.37
N TYR A 552 0.70 18.08 -0.91
CA TYR A 552 1.44 18.95 -1.83
C TYR A 552 2.77 19.43 -1.21
N ASN A 553 2.73 19.94 0.02
CA ASN A 553 3.92 20.44 0.70
C ASN A 553 4.95 19.35 1.02
N ILE A 554 4.51 18.15 1.41
CA ILE A 554 5.41 17.00 1.64
C ILE A 554 6.20 16.67 0.37
N ILE A 555 5.50 16.51 -0.75
CA ILE A 555 6.13 16.09 -2.00
C ILE A 555 7.02 17.21 -2.58
N VAL A 556 6.50 18.45 -2.65
CA VAL A 556 7.27 19.60 -3.15
C VAL A 556 8.51 19.87 -2.30
N GLY A 557 8.42 19.65 -0.98
CA GLY A 557 9.57 19.77 -0.08
C GLY A 557 10.73 18.82 -0.44
N ALA A 558 10.43 17.66 -1.00
CA ALA A 558 11.42 16.66 -1.40
C ALA A 558 11.88 16.85 -2.86
N VAL A 559 10.94 16.98 -3.82
CA VAL A 559 11.26 16.92 -5.25
C VAL A 559 11.17 18.26 -5.98
N GLY A 560 10.67 19.29 -5.34
CA GLY A 560 10.51 20.65 -5.89
C GLY A 560 9.25 20.83 -6.77
N THR A 561 8.86 22.09 -6.96
CA THR A 561 7.64 22.49 -7.71
C THR A 561 7.69 22.16 -9.21
N ASN A 562 8.87 21.96 -9.77
CA ASN A 562 9.02 21.56 -11.18
C ASN A 562 8.60 20.10 -11.41
N ASN A 563 8.69 19.27 -10.37
CA ASN A 563 8.45 17.83 -10.44
C ASN A 563 7.10 17.42 -9.82
N HIS A 564 6.48 18.28 -9.01
CA HIS A 564 5.13 18.05 -8.50
C HIS A 564 4.26 19.26 -8.83
N ARG A 565 3.23 19.06 -9.66
CA ARG A 565 2.44 20.13 -10.25
C ARG A 565 0.96 20.01 -9.90
N ILE A 566 0.29 21.16 -9.84
CA ILE A 566 -1.16 21.23 -9.89
C ILE A 566 -1.57 21.34 -11.35
N PHE A 567 -2.56 20.55 -11.75
CA PHE A 567 -3.05 20.53 -13.12
C PHE A 567 -3.82 21.82 -13.43
N PRO A 568 -3.40 22.60 -14.47
CA PRO A 568 -3.89 23.98 -14.62
C PRO A 568 -5.06 24.13 -15.62
N LEU A 569 -5.49 23.04 -16.27
CA LEU A 569 -6.48 23.13 -17.35
C LEU A 569 -7.92 23.13 -16.81
N PRO A 570 -8.90 23.66 -17.57
CA PRO A 570 -10.28 23.86 -17.08
C PRO A 570 -11.13 22.56 -17.11
N TYR A 571 -10.50 21.39 -17.02
CA TYR A 571 -11.14 20.09 -16.88
C TYR A 571 -10.40 19.28 -15.85
N GLN A 572 -11.04 18.25 -15.27
CA GLN A 572 -10.44 17.48 -14.19
C GLN A 572 -9.38 16.53 -14.69
N LEU A 573 -8.27 16.45 -13.94
CA LEU A 573 -7.31 15.37 -14.01
C LEU A 573 -7.87 14.17 -13.23
N HIS A 574 -8.85 13.46 -13.80
CA HIS A 574 -9.63 12.47 -13.05
C HIS A 574 -8.96 11.10 -12.95
N HIS A 575 -7.71 10.97 -13.34
CA HIS A 575 -6.88 9.78 -13.16
C HIS A 575 -6.61 9.43 -11.69
N LYS A 576 -6.29 8.18 -11.42
CA LYS A 576 -5.84 7.68 -10.13
C LYS A 576 -4.73 6.65 -10.36
N TYR A 577 -3.74 7.02 -11.17
CA TYR A 577 -2.66 6.09 -11.48
C TYR A 577 -1.29 6.57 -10.99
N ALA A 578 -0.42 5.59 -10.73
CA ALA A 578 1.02 5.77 -10.63
C ALA A 578 1.74 4.74 -11.50
N ILE A 579 2.92 5.11 -11.93
CA ILE A 579 3.81 4.31 -12.76
C ILE A 579 5.14 4.21 -12.03
N VAL A 580 5.63 3.00 -11.86
CA VAL A 580 6.92 2.72 -11.23
C VAL A 580 7.85 2.20 -12.31
N ASP A 581 9.04 2.75 -12.39
CA ASP A 581 10.18 2.30 -13.20
C ASP A 581 9.90 2.01 -14.67
N ALA A 582 9.11 2.88 -15.32
CA ALA A 582 8.60 2.70 -16.69
C ALA A 582 9.66 2.40 -17.75
N PHE A 583 10.92 2.78 -17.52
CA PHE A 583 12.04 2.63 -18.47
C PHE A 583 13.12 1.65 -17.99
N ASP A 584 12.99 1.05 -16.83
CA ASP A 584 13.94 0.07 -16.33
C ASP A 584 13.35 -1.35 -16.35
N VAL A 585 13.64 -2.07 -17.42
CA VAL A 585 13.21 -3.47 -17.58
C VAL A 585 13.90 -4.46 -16.61
N ASN A 586 14.94 -4.02 -15.90
CA ASN A 586 15.64 -4.85 -14.91
C ASN A 586 15.06 -4.66 -13.49
N SER A 587 14.25 -3.63 -13.29
CA SER A 587 13.44 -3.44 -12.11
C SER A 587 12.12 -4.22 -12.21
N ASP A 588 11.11 -3.83 -11.46
CA ASP A 588 9.73 -4.35 -11.57
C ASP A 588 8.80 -3.23 -12.09
N PRO A 589 8.87 -2.91 -13.42
CA PRO A 589 8.07 -1.85 -14.00
C PRO A 589 6.58 -2.17 -13.89
N MET A 590 5.81 -1.25 -13.29
CA MET A 590 4.40 -1.48 -13.03
C MET A 590 3.54 -0.23 -13.16
N VAL A 591 2.25 -0.46 -13.30
CA VAL A 591 1.19 0.55 -13.23
C VAL A 591 0.23 0.19 -12.12
N ILE A 592 -0.09 1.18 -11.31
CA ILE A 592 -1.17 1.16 -10.33
C ILE A 592 -2.30 2.01 -10.93
N THR A 593 -3.51 1.47 -11.09
CA THR A 593 -4.67 2.23 -11.59
C THR A 593 -5.99 1.67 -11.07
N GLY A 594 -7.11 2.32 -11.38
CA GLY A 594 -8.46 1.92 -10.99
C GLY A 594 -9.34 3.10 -10.58
N SER A 595 -10.32 2.84 -9.73
CA SER A 595 -11.24 3.88 -9.24
C SER A 595 -10.77 4.56 -7.95
N PHE A 596 -9.78 3.97 -7.25
CA PHE A 596 -9.38 4.32 -5.89
C PHE A 596 -8.72 5.69 -5.80
N ASN A 597 -9.42 6.66 -5.22
CA ASN A 597 -8.83 7.94 -4.84
C ASN A 597 -7.86 7.76 -3.66
N TRP A 598 -6.74 8.48 -3.66
CA TRP A 598 -5.75 8.41 -2.58
C TRP A 598 -6.21 9.24 -1.37
N SER A 599 -7.35 8.82 -0.80
CA SER A 599 -8.08 9.57 0.22
C SER A 599 -8.51 8.70 1.40
N ASN A 600 -8.85 9.33 2.53
CA ASN A 600 -9.37 8.64 3.70
C ASN A 600 -10.69 7.91 3.41
N SER A 601 -11.59 8.53 2.66
CA SER A 601 -12.88 7.91 2.34
C SER A 601 -12.69 6.65 1.50
N ALA A 602 -11.83 6.70 0.47
CA ALA A 602 -11.48 5.55 -0.35
C ALA A 602 -10.83 4.42 0.49
N THR A 603 -9.97 4.78 1.45
CA THR A 603 -9.27 3.79 2.28
C THR A 603 -10.22 3.05 3.24
N PHE A 604 -11.21 3.73 3.83
CA PHE A 604 -11.92 3.20 4.98
C PHE A 604 -13.42 2.99 4.78
N ARG A 605 -14.00 3.50 3.69
CA ARG A 605 -15.46 3.52 3.52
C ARG A 605 -15.96 3.19 2.14
N ASN A 606 -15.32 3.75 1.07
CA ASN A 606 -15.84 3.61 -0.28
C ASN A 606 -15.62 2.22 -0.86
N ASP A 607 -16.54 1.80 -1.70
CA ASP A 607 -16.36 0.62 -2.55
C ASP A 607 -15.59 1.01 -3.79
N GLU A 608 -14.31 0.69 -3.84
CA GLU A 608 -13.40 1.03 -4.96
C GLU A 608 -12.57 -0.18 -5.36
N ASN A 609 -11.95 -0.12 -6.54
CA ASN A 609 -10.98 -1.11 -6.99
C ASN A 609 -9.64 -0.46 -7.34
N THR A 610 -8.59 -1.26 -7.23
CA THR A 610 -7.24 -0.94 -7.70
C THR A 610 -6.66 -2.17 -8.38
N VAL A 611 -6.05 -1.99 -9.54
CA VAL A 611 -5.24 -3.02 -10.20
C VAL A 611 -3.79 -2.55 -10.28
N ILE A 612 -2.86 -3.49 -10.10
CA ILE A 612 -1.42 -3.27 -10.29
C ILE A 612 -0.97 -4.25 -11.37
N VAL A 613 -0.43 -3.72 -12.46
CA VAL A 613 0.00 -4.53 -13.61
C VAL A 613 1.51 -4.44 -13.74
N HIS A 614 2.20 -5.54 -13.57
CA HIS A 614 3.66 -5.67 -13.65
C HIS A 614 4.06 -5.97 -15.09
N ASP A 615 4.28 -4.93 -15.88
CA ASP A 615 4.69 -5.06 -17.28
C ASP A 615 5.28 -3.73 -17.81
N ALA A 616 6.48 -3.80 -18.35
CA ALA A 616 7.18 -2.63 -18.87
C ALA A 616 6.46 -1.94 -20.06
N THR A 617 5.80 -2.72 -20.93
CA THR A 617 5.04 -2.18 -22.05
C THR A 617 3.83 -1.38 -21.55
N ILE A 618 3.09 -1.92 -20.56
CA ILE A 618 1.92 -1.27 -19.97
C ILE A 618 2.37 -0.02 -19.19
N ALA A 619 3.46 -0.11 -18.43
CA ALA A 619 4.04 1.04 -17.74
C ALA A 619 4.39 2.16 -18.71
N ASN A 620 5.02 1.84 -19.85
CA ASN A 620 5.34 2.83 -20.88
C ASN A 620 4.08 3.38 -21.58
N ILE A 621 3.04 2.58 -21.80
CA ILE A 621 1.76 3.07 -22.35
C ILE A 621 1.15 4.16 -21.44
N TYR A 622 1.14 3.95 -20.13
CA TYR A 622 0.69 4.97 -19.19
C TYR A 622 1.64 6.17 -19.11
N PHE A 623 2.94 5.94 -19.27
CA PHE A 623 3.90 7.02 -19.30
C PHE A 623 3.72 7.96 -20.50
N GLN A 624 3.26 7.47 -21.65
CA GLN A 624 2.94 8.29 -22.81
C GLN A 624 1.76 9.24 -22.53
N GLU A 625 0.78 8.79 -21.75
CA GLU A 625 -0.32 9.65 -21.28
C GLU A 625 0.19 10.66 -20.22
N PHE A 626 0.94 10.18 -19.22
CA PHE A 626 1.58 11.03 -18.22
C PHE A 626 2.42 12.14 -18.89
N SER A 627 3.24 11.80 -19.86
CA SER A 627 4.09 12.75 -20.58
C SER A 627 3.27 13.88 -21.20
N GLN A 628 2.16 13.57 -21.85
CA GLN A 628 1.29 14.58 -22.43
C GLN A 628 0.67 15.48 -21.35
N ARG A 629 0.09 14.90 -20.28
CA ARG A 629 -0.52 15.69 -19.18
C ARG A 629 0.51 16.57 -18.48
N PHE A 630 1.72 16.05 -18.25
CA PHE A 630 2.79 16.80 -17.59
C PHE A 630 3.27 17.98 -18.44
N LYS A 631 3.37 17.80 -19.77
CA LYS A 631 3.64 18.88 -20.73
C LYS A 631 2.50 19.90 -20.78
N ASP A 632 1.26 19.47 -20.77
CA ASP A 632 0.08 20.34 -20.72
C ASP A 632 0.09 21.22 -19.44
N ALA A 633 0.64 20.71 -18.35
CA ALA A 633 0.89 21.45 -17.13
C ALA A 633 2.16 22.32 -17.14
N GLY A 634 2.81 22.49 -18.32
CA GLY A 634 4.03 23.25 -18.50
C GLY A 634 5.28 22.58 -17.90
N GLY A 635 5.24 21.27 -17.68
CA GLY A 635 6.37 20.49 -17.17
C GLY A 635 7.30 20.00 -18.29
N THR A 636 8.52 19.67 -17.90
CA THR A 636 9.47 18.95 -18.75
C THR A 636 9.58 17.53 -18.24
N VAL A 637 9.23 16.57 -19.07
CA VAL A 637 9.27 15.15 -18.72
C VAL A 637 10.70 14.64 -18.74
N VAL A 638 11.08 13.87 -17.73
CA VAL A 638 12.34 13.14 -17.68
C VAL A 638 12.06 11.68 -18.01
N VAL A 639 12.63 11.17 -19.10
CA VAL A 639 12.38 9.81 -19.60
C VAL A 639 13.41 8.79 -19.10
N SER A 640 14.60 9.25 -18.66
CA SER A 640 15.64 8.40 -18.05
C SER A 640 16.55 9.22 -17.15
N ASN A 641 17.36 8.56 -16.31
CA ASN A 641 18.43 9.21 -15.55
C ASN A 641 19.47 9.89 -16.48
N GLU A 642 19.48 9.53 -17.74
CA GLU A 642 20.37 10.12 -18.76
C GLU A 642 19.91 11.53 -19.19
N ASP A 643 18.61 11.85 -19.04
CA ASP A 643 18.05 13.17 -19.37
C ASP A 643 18.30 14.25 -18.29
N ILE A 644 18.79 13.87 -17.11
CA ILE A 644 19.16 14.82 -16.04
C ILE A 644 20.50 15.51 -16.33
N GLY A 645 20.78 15.73 -17.59
CA GLY A 645 21.86 16.58 -18.08
C GLY A 645 23.22 15.92 -18.16
N THR A 646 23.44 15.15 -19.20
CA THR A 646 24.68 15.02 -20.00
C THR A 646 24.51 13.90 -21.03
N THR A 647 25.28 13.90 -22.08
CA THR A 647 25.37 12.86 -23.13
C THR A 647 25.37 11.43 -22.56
N PRO A 648 24.68 10.46 -23.18
CA PRO A 648 24.54 9.10 -22.64
C PRO A 648 25.89 8.42 -22.39
N GLU A 649 26.17 8.04 -21.16
CA GLU A 649 27.27 7.13 -20.85
C GLU A 649 26.82 5.71 -21.20
N GLN A 650 27.28 5.17 -22.30
CA GLN A 650 27.11 3.76 -22.62
C GLN A 650 28.07 2.92 -21.77
N PHE A 651 27.53 1.95 -21.03
CA PHE A 651 28.32 0.96 -20.32
C PHE A 651 27.78 -0.43 -20.66
N LEU A 652 28.42 -1.04 -21.65
CA LEU A 652 28.07 -2.35 -22.19
C LEU A 652 29.14 -3.38 -21.82
N ILE A 653 28.69 -4.54 -21.36
CA ILE A 653 29.55 -5.66 -20.96
C ILE A 653 29.08 -6.93 -21.67
N TYR A 654 29.94 -7.59 -22.39
CA TYR A 654 29.63 -8.82 -23.12
C TYR A 654 30.84 -9.72 -23.29
N PRO A 655 30.68 -11.02 -23.44
CA PRO A 655 29.43 -11.77 -23.21
C PRO A 655 29.06 -11.81 -21.71
N ASN A 656 27.78 -11.93 -21.43
CA ASN A 656 27.27 -12.22 -20.08
C ASN A 656 26.12 -13.24 -20.22
N PRO A 657 26.28 -14.52 -19.82
CA PRO A 657 27.40 -15.09 -19.07
C PRO A 657 28.76 -15.04 -19.81
N ALA A 658 29.82 -14.87 -19.02
CA ALA A 658 31.19 -14.87 -19.47
C ALA A 658 31.85 -16.24 -19.27
N THR A 659 32.74 -16.64 -20.21
CA THR A 659 33.64 -17.77 -20.02
C THR A 659 35.06 -17.28 -19.68
N ASP A 660 35.88 -17.04 -20.67
CA ASP A 660 37.31 -16.70 -20.49
C ASP A 660 37.58 -15.20 -20.35
N ARG A 661 36.69 -14.36 -20.87
CA ARG A 661 36.91 -12.92 -20.99
C ARG A 661 35.59 -12.15 -21.13
N ILE A 662 35.56 -10.96 -20.55
CA ILE A 662 34.51 -9.96 -20.77
C ILE A 662 35.11 -8.77 -21.53
N TYR A 663 34.34 -8.23 -22.45
CA TYR A 663 34.61 -6.98 -23.14
C TYR A 663 33.74 -5.88 -22.56
N ILE A 664 34.33 -4.71 -22.39
CA ILE A 664 33.69 -3.57 -21.75
C ILE A 664 33.81 -2.40 -22.74
N ASN A 665 32.65 -1.88 -23.11
CA ASN A 665 32.55 -0.67 -23.92
C ASN A 665 31.88 0.41 -23.08
N ALA A 666 32.63 1.43 -22.69
CA ALA A 666 32.15 2.53 -21.88
C ALA A 666 32.37 3.86 -22.59
N SER A 667 31.31 4.67 -22.71
CA SER A 667 31.36 6.07 -23.12
C SER A 667 31.24 6.93 -21.87
N LEU A 668 32.25 7.72 -21.54
CA LEU A 668 32.41 8.43 -20.28
C LEU A 668 32.46 9.95 -20.54
N ASN A 669 31.80 10.71 -19.67
CA ASN A 669 31.73 12.16 -19.80
C ASN A 669 32.89 12.91 -19.11
N SER A 670 33.74 12.21 -18.36
CA SER A 670 34.90 12.81 -17.67
C SER A 670 36.08 11.85 -17.62
N PRO A 671 37.32 12.34 -17.77
CA PRO A 671 38.51 11.53 -17.53
C PRO A 671 38.65 11.21 -16.04
N GLY A 672 39.21 10.03 -15.73
CA GLY A 672 39.43 9.56 -14.36
C GLY A 672 38.33 8.62 -13.81
N ALA A 673 37.47 8.10 -14.68
CA ALA A 673 36.51 7.06 -14.32
C ALA A 673 37.24 5.73 -14.01
N GLN A 674 36.64 4.92 -13.11
CA GLN A 674 37.15 3.61 -12.75
C GLN A 674 36.12 2.54 -13.06
N ILE A 675 36.59 1.42 -13.62
CA ILE A 675 35.79 0.21 -13.82
C ILE A 675 36.32 -0.86 -12.86
N THR A 676 35.50 -1.31 -11.93
CA THR A 676 35.89 -2.22 -10.88
C THR A 676 35.09 -3.51 -10.95
N LEU A 677 35.76 -4.66 -10.96
CA LEU A 677 35.13 -5.98 -10.81
C LEU A 677 35.17 -6.37 -9.33
N LEU A 678 34.01 -6.68 -8.76
CA LEU A 678 33.83 -7.03 -7.35
C LEU A 678 33.24 -8.44 -7.20
N ASP A 679 33.58 -9.13 -6.11
CA ASP A 679 32.81 -10.28 -5.66
C ASP A 679 31.53 -9.83 -4.91
N LEU A 680 30.66 -10.78 -4.56
CA LEU A 680 29.40 -10.47 -3.84
C LEU A 680 29.61 -9.92 -2.41
N ASN A 681 30.82 -10.00 -1.89
CA ASN A 681 31.17 -9.42 -0.58
C ASN A 681 31.75 -8.00 -0.72
N GLY A 682 31.78 -7.46 -1.94
CA GLY A 682 32.34 -6.14 -2.24
C GLY A 682 33.86 -6.09 -2.32
N ARG A 683 34.54 -7.24 -2.36
CA ARG A 683 35.99 -7.29 -2.51
C ARG A 683 36.38 -7.02 -3.96
N VAL A 684 37.30 -6.09 -4.19
CA VAL A 684 37.85 -5.77 -5.51
C VAL A 684 38.66 -6.96 -6.04
N ILE A 685 38.24 -7.47 -7.21
CA ILE A 685 38.93 -8.53 -7.96
C ILE A 685 39.86 -7.91 -8.99
N ASN A 686 39.38 -6.90 -9.72
CA ASN A 686 40.13 -6.20 -10.75
C ASN A 686 39.66 -4.74 -10.84
N LEU A 687 40.57 -3.85 -11.32
CA LEU A 687 40.32 -2.43 -11.49
C LEU A 687 40.97 -1.94 -12.78
N VAL A 688 40.21 -1.18 -13.56
CA VAL A 688 40.72 -0.46 -14.76
C VAL A 688 40.44 1.02 -14.59
N GLU A 689 41.48 1.86 -14.70
CA GLU A 689 41.36 3.30 -14.75
C GLU A 689 41.15 3.76 -16.20
N CYS A 690 40.12 4.54 -16.44
CA CYS A 690 39.77 5.04 -17.75
C CYS A 690 40.35 6.44 -17.97
N THR A 691 41.31 6.55 -18.85
CA THR A 691 42.02 7.82 -19.14
C THR A 691 41.41 8.61 -20.31
N GLN A 692 40.44 8.05 -21.03
CA GLN A 692 39.79 8.64 -22.21
C GLN A 692 38.26 8.63 -22.07
N SER A 693 37.59 9.51 -22.80
CA SER A 693 36.15 9.64 -22.84
C SER A 693 35.41 8.41 -23.42
N ILE A 694 36.08 7.59 -24.22
CA ILE A 694 35.56 6.31 -24.70
C ILE A 694 36.62 5.25 -24.38
N THR A 695 36.20 4.23 -23.65
CA THR A 695 37.03 3.11 -23.22
C THR A 695 36.48 1.82 -23.80
N ASN A 696 37.32 1.16 -24.64
CA ASN A 696 37.12 -0.22 -25.06
C ASN A 696 38.21 -1.06 -24.40
N THR A 697 37.84 -1.87 -23.43
CA THR A 697 38.80 -2.69 -22.70
C THR A 697 38.24 -4.10 -22.47
N SER A 698 39.06 -4.98 -21.92
CA SER A 698 38.61 -6.33 -21.57
C SER A 698 39.26 -6.79 -20.28
N MET A 699 38.58 -7.66 -19.55
CA MET A 699 39.10 -8.34 -18.35
C MET A 699 39.04 -9.85 -18.56
N SER A 700 40.10 -10.57 -18.11
CA SER A 700 40.06 -12.03 -18.06
C SER A 700 39.14 -12.50 -16.93
N THR A 701 38.36 -13.51 -17.22
CA THR A 701 37.52 -14.23 -16.27
C THR A 701 37.98 -15.68 -16.09
N SER A 702 39.01 -16.13 -16.82
CA SER A 702 39.48 -17.53 -16.82
C SER A 702 39.90 -18.06 -15.44
N ASP A 703 40.38 -17.18 -14.55
CA ASP A 703 40.86 -17.54 -13.24
C ASP A 703 39.79 -17.35 -12.15
N LEU A 704 38.57 -16.92 -12.53
CA LEU A 704 37.48 -16.66 -11.60
C LEU A 704 36.63 -17.94 -11.44
N PRO A 705 36.25 -18.32 -10.22
CA PRO A 705 35.27 -19.39 -10.02
C PRO A 705 33.94 -19.10 -10.72
N ASN A 706 33.23 -20.15 -11.15
CA ASN A 706 31.85 -20.01 -11.63
C ASN A 706 31.00 -19.33 -10.55
N GLY A 707 30.30 -18.26 -10.94
CA GLY A 707 29.52 -17.48 -9.97
C GLY A 707 29.08 -16.12 -10.48
N ILE A 708 28.56 -15.33 -9.56
CA ILE A 708 28.08 -13.97 -9.83
C ILE A 708 29.09 -12.97 -9.30
N TYR A 709 29.37 -11.96 -10.11
CA TYR A 709 30.25 -10.83 -9.84
C TYR A 709 29.53 -9.52 -10.15
N LEU A 710 30.01 -8.42 -9.59
CA LEU A 710 29.49 -7.07 -9.84
C LEU A 710 30.56 -6.26 -10.59
N MET A 711 30.19 -5.70 -11.72
CA MET A 711 31.04 -4.76 -12.46
C MET A 711 30.53 -3.35 -12.20
N GLN A 712 31.34 -2.51 -11.56
CA GLN A 712 31.00 -1.16 -11.19
C GLN A 712 31.79 -0.15 -12.04
N LEU A 713 31.09 0.81 -12.65
CA LEU A 713 31.65 1.99 -13.27
C LEU A 713 31.47 3.17 -12.33
N SER A 714 32.55 3.84 -11.97
CA SER A 714 32.54 5.04 -11.12
C SER A 714 33.14 6.20 -11.90
N SER A 715 32.37 7.26 -12.15
CA SER A 715 32.80 8.45 -12.89
C SER A 715 32.19 9.71 -12.28
N GLY A 716 32.95 10.45 -11.51
CA GLY A 716 32.48 11.65 -10.83
C GLY A 716 31.34 11.35 -9.84
N LYS A 717 30.10 11.78 -10.15
CA LYS A 717 28.89 11.47 -9.36
C LYS A 717 28.13 10.24 -9.86
N VAL A 718 28.55 9.66 -11.00
CA VAL A 718 27.86 8.51 -11.62
C VAL A 718 28.49 7.22 -11.12
N ASN A 719 27.66 6.35 -10.54
CA ASN A 719 28.01 4.96 -10.21
C ASN A 719 27.00 4.04 -10.87
N LYS A 720 27.47 3.18 -11.77
CA LYS A 720 26.63 2.18 -12.46
C LYS A 720 27.18 0.79 -12.16
N THR A 721 26.32 -0.13 -11.77
CA THR A 721 26.70 -1.51 -11.43
C THR A 721 25.95 -2.48 -12.31
N ILE A 722 26.66 -3.43 -12.93
CA ILE A 722 26.11 -4.50 -13.77
C ILE A 722 26.51 -5.85 -13.17
N LYS A 723 25.54 -6.76 -13.08
CA LYS A 723 25.76 -8.13 -12.66
C LYS A 723 26.39 -8.95 -13.77
N ILE A 724 27.50 -9.62 -13.50
CA ILE A 724 28.21 -10.51 -14.41
C ILE A 724 28.07 -11.95 -13.92
N SER A 725 27.68 -12.85 -14.79
CA SER A 725 27.71 -14.30 -14.56
C SER A 725 28.96 -14.89 -15.22
N VAL A 726 29.79 -15.58 -14.47
CA VAL A 726 30.94 -16.35 -14.99
C VAL A 726 30.57 -17.83 -14.98
N ASN A 727 30.72 -18.49 -16.13
CA ASN A 727 30.37 -19.91 -16.31
C ASN A 727 31.35 -20.53 -17.32
N HIS A 728 32.30 -21.33 -16.81
CA HIS A 728 33.32 -22.05 -17.61
C HIS A 728 32.81 -23.39 -18.10
#